data_fb68b62cfd3fe51b25c118929ed8a80d
#
_entry.id   fb68b62cfd3fe51b25c118929ed8a80d
#
_cell.length_a   1.000
_cell.length_b   1.000
_cell.length_c   1.000
_cell.angle_alpha   90.00
_cell.angle_beta   90.00
_cell.angle_gamma   90.00
#
_symmetry.space_group_name_H-M   'P 1'
#
loop_
_entity.id
_entity.type
_entity.pdbx_description
1 polymer ?
#
loop_
_entity_poly.entity_id
_entity_poly.type
_entity_poly.pdbx_seq_one_letter_code
_entity_poly.pdbx_strand_id
1 'polypeptide(L)'
;MRKIVRLMKNWQFIGPEGNTTAVDLPHTWNAIDGQDGGNDYWRGTCVYRTRFAAPAFEEVSQQVWLQFEGVNASTKVILNGTEVCVHDGGYSTFRANITTLLREENILTVEVDNSVNDHVYPQKADFTFYGGIYRDVSLLVVHKDHIALGHYGDTGVKVTPTLCKDHTADIRVETRLEGEGTVRVTLNDAEGNTVAAAEGKDVTMTLAHPHLWDGVKDPYLYTCVVELEQGGEVVDTVSTRVGVRSFRVDPKKGFFLNGRSYPLHGVSRHQDRKGLGNAISREMHDEDMTLIRELGANTIRLAHYQHDQYFYDLCDEYGMVVWAEIPYISEHLPNGRQNTIDQMEELIYQNYNHPCIVCWGVSNEITISTKDKADMLDNHHMLNDLCHKMDPTRLTTLACYAMCGPFNPVAHITDLVSWNLYLGWYVPGLFLNDLWLNFFHLVYPNRALGFSEYGAEGMPNLHSEHPRRGDHTEEYQAKYHEYMLRCFDRHPWMWSTHVWNMFDFAADARDQGGEPGMNHKGLVTFDRKTKKDSFYLYKAWWSDEAFVHICSKRFTDRTASEIEVKVYSNQKTVALFADGQKIAEQTGEHVFTFKVPLNGEVKLQAVAGECIDTASFRKVDTPNPGYKLVKTKSKSANWV
;
A
#
# COMPACT_ATOMS: atom_id res chain seq x y z
N MET A 1 -9.46 -13.15 30.01
CA MET A 1 -9.28 -12.99 28.53
C MET A 1 -9.55 -11.53 28.15
N ARG A 2 -8.81 -11.01 27.15
CA ARG A 2 -8.96 -9.64 26.64
C ARG A 2 -10.40 -9.38 26.17
N LYS A 3 -10.97 -8.24 26.55
CA LYS A 3 -12.26 -7.76 26.05
C LYS A 3 -12.02 -6.46 25.30
N ILE A 4 -12.56 -6.37 24.08
CA ILE A 4 -12.45 -5.17 23.23
C ILE A 4 -13.80 -4.49 23.16
N VAL A 5 -13.82 -3.19 23.47
CA VAL A 5 -15.02 -2.34 23.36
C VAL A 5 -14.71 -1.21 22.38
N ARG A 6 -15.35 -1.21 21.23
CA ARG A 6 -15.12 -0.20 20.17
C ARG A 6 -15.81 1.11 20.51
N LEU A 7 -15.10 2.21 20.34
CA LEU A 7 -15.60 3.59 20.52
C LEU A 7 -15.72 4.28 19.16
N MET A 8 -16.57 3.75 18.27
CA MET A 8 -16.66 4.22 16.86
C MET A 8 -17.83 5.18 16.62
N LYS A 9 -18.71 5.38 17.60
CA LYS A 9 -19.97 6.10 17.41
C LYS A 9 -20.08 7.30 18.37
N ASN A 10 -20.94 8.26 17.98
CA ASN A 10 -21.33 9.39 18.82
C ASN A 10 -20.16 10.32 19.22
N TRP A 11 -19.29 10.62 18.29
CA TRP A 11 -18.25 11.61 18.49
C TRP A 11 -18.76 13.01 18.10
N GLN A 12 -18.27 14.01 18.80
CA GLN A 12 -18.37 15.41 18.43
C GLN A 12 -17.05 15.83 17.78
N PHE A 13 -17.11 16.29 16.56
CA PHE A 13 -15.98 16.92 15.86
C PHE A 13 -16.11 18.44 15.99
N ILE A 14 -15.08 19.10 16.47
CA ILE A 14 -14.97 20.56 16.64
C ILE A 14 -13.92 21.02 15.64
N GLY A 15 -14.38 21.66 14.58
CA GLY A 15 -13.56 22.16 13.49
C GLY A 15 -12.83 23.47 13.83
N PRO A 16 -12.11 24.03 12.85
CA PRO A 16 -11.24 25.22 13.05
C PRO A 16 -11.98 26.47 13.52
N GLU A 17 -13.24 26.64 13.15
CA GLU A 17 -14.07 27.77 13.52
C GLU A 17 -14.84 27.56 14.86
N GLY A 18 -14.59 26.43 15.54
CA GLY A 18 -15.29 26.04 16.75
C GLY A 18 -16.69 25.43 16.51
N ASN A 19 -17.08 25.25 15.25
CA ASN A 19 -18.33 24.58 14.91
C ASN A 19 -18.28 23.12 15.29
N THR A 20 -19.33 22.62 15.92
CA THR A 20 -19.42 21.24 16.38
C THR A 20 -20.38 20.46 15.50
N THR A 21 -19.91 19.31 14.98
CA THR A 21 -20.72 18.35 14.22
C THR A 21 -20.66 16.97 14.86
N ALA A 22 -21.76 16.21 14.76
CA ALA A 22 -21.75 14.81 15.17
C ALA A 22 -21.13 13.97 14.06
N VAL A 23 -20.18 13.09 14.42
CA VAL A 23 -19.50 12.20 13.49
C VAL A 23 -19.38 10.80 14.09
N ASP A 24 -19.30 9.81 13.23
CA ASP A 24 -18.85 8.47 13.56
C ASP A 24 -17.43 8.24 13.03
N LEU A 25 -16.66 7.37 13.64
CA LEU A 25 -15.35 6.97 13.16
C LEU A 25 -15.48 5.76 12.19
N PRO A 26 -14.58 5.63 11.22
CA PRO A 26 -13.44 6.49 10.93
C PRO A 26 -13.86 7.84 10.32
N HIS A 27 -13.11 8.90 10.60
CA HIS A 27 -13.41 10.26 10.12
C HIS A 27 -12.15 11.05 9.77
N THR A 28 -12.20 11.80 8.67
CA THR A 28 -11.27 12.87 8.33
C THR A 28 -12.01 14.15 7.98
N TRP A 29 -11.50 15.29 8.40
CA TRP A 29 -12.09 16.57 7.99
C TRP A 29 -11.68 17.01 6.58
N ASN A 30 -10.66 16.37 6.02
CA ASN A 30 -10.18 16.68 4.67
C ASN A 30 -10.79 15.76 3.58
N ALA A 31 -11.93 15.13 3.83
CA ALA A 31 -12.54 14.20 2.87
C ALA A 31 -12.97 14.89 1.56
N ILE A 32 -13.23 16.19 1.58
CA ILE A 32 -13.66 16.98 0.42
C ILE A 32 -12.58 17.98 0.02
N ASP A 33 -12.20 18.91 0.92
CA ASP A 33 -11.22 19.96 0.64
C ASP A 33 -9.81 19.43 0.32
N GLY A 34 -9.48 18.22 0.73
CA GLY A 34 -8.22 17.54 0.39
C GLY A 34 -8.23 16.83 -0.96
N GLN A 35 -9.30 16.97 -1.75
CA GLN A 35 -9.51 16.25 -3.02
C GLN A 35 -10.01 17.14 -4.17
N ASP A 36 -10.26 18.43 -3.95
CA ASP A 36 -10.85 19.34 -4.93
C ASP A 36 -9.83 20.27 -5.62
N GLY A 37 -8.57 20.19 -5.20
CA GLY A 37 -7.46 20.97 -5.74
C GLY A 37 -7.39 22.37 -5.13
N GLY A 38 -6.32 23.08 -5.46
CA GLY A 38 -6.09 24.43 -4.96
C GLY A 38 -4.92 24.53 -4.00
N ASN A 39 -4.51 23.41 -3.40
CA ASN A 39 -3.48 23.38 -2.35
C ASN A 39 -3.86 24.23 -1.13
N ASP A 40 -5.11 24.19 -0.74
CA ASP A 40 -5.68 25.04 0.29
C ASP A 40 -6.51 24.28 1.33
N TYR A 41 -6.46 22.93 1.32
CA TYR A 41 -7.12 22.13 2.34
C TYR A 41 -6.65 22.50 3.74
N TRP A 42 -7.59 22.46 4.68
CA TRP A 42 -7.29 22.87 6.05
C TRP A 42 -6.26 21.96 6.72
N ARG A 43 -5.17 22.58 7.17
CA ARG A 43 -4.14 21.97 8.03
C ARG A 43 -4.01 22.74 9.33
N GLY A 44 -4.26 22.08 10.44
CA GLY A 44 -4.25 22.69 11.76
C GLY A 44 -4.84 21.75 12.81
N THR A 45 -5.10 22.30 14.00
CA THR A 45 -5.64 21.54 15.13
C THR A 45 -7.16 21.50 15.07
N CYS A 46 -7.73 20.29 15.17
CA CYS A 46 -9.15 20.04 15.40
C CYS A 46 -9.33 19.15 16.63
N VAL A 47 -10.55 19.11 17.17
CA VAL A 47 -10.83 18.39 18.43
C VAL A 47 -11.95 17.38 18.20
N TYR A 48 -11.71 16.15 18.64
CA TYR A 48 -12.73 15.11 18.76
C TYR A 48 -13.09 14.93 20.23
N ARG A 49 -14.37 14.76 20.53
CA ARG A 49 -14.84 14.51 21.89
C ARG A 49 -15.95 13.46 21.89
N THR A 50 -15.87 12.52 22.82
CA THR A 50 -16.95 11.58 23.06
C THR A 50 -17.17 11.34 24.56
N ARG A 51 -18.34 10.81 24.89
CA ARG A 51 -18.66 10.34 26.24
C ARG A 51 -18.89 8.83 26.20
N PHE A 52 -18.37 8.13 27.19
CA PHE A 52 -18.58 6.70 27.31
C PHE A 52 -18.68 6.27 28.79
N ALA A 53 -19.49 5.26 29.04
CA ALA A 53 -19.52 4.59 30.34
C ALA A 53 -18.29 3.69 30.49
N ALA A 54 -17.72 3.58 31.69
CA ALA A 54 -16.65 2.65 31.94
C ALA A 54 -17.05 1.22 31.52
N PRO A 55 -16.16 0.46 30.83
CA PRO A 55 -16.44 -0.94 30.58
C PRO A 55 -16.50 -1.69 31.92
N ALA A 56 -17.27 -2.77 31.99
CA ALA A 56 -17.24 -3.63 33.16
C ALA A 56 -15.87 -4.27 33.31
N PHE A 57 -15.17 -4.00 34.41
CA PHE A 57 -13.88 -4.57 34.78
C PHE A 57 -13.72 -4.65 36.29
N GLU A 58 -12.81 -5.50 36.75
CA GLU A 58 -12.47 -5.69 38.17
C GLU A 58 -11.20 -4.88 38.51
N GLU A 59 -11.34 -3.77 39.22
CA GLU A 59 -10.25 -2.83 39.51
C GLU A 59 -9.03 -3.48 40.19
N VAL A 60 -9.22 -4.55 40.96
CA VAL A 60 -8.13 -5.24 41.66
C VAL A 60 -7.30 -6.13 40.74
N SER A 61 -7.94 -6.73 39.72
CA SER A 61 -7.35 -7.77 38.89
C SER A 61 -7.23 -7.39 37.40
N GLN A 62 -7.84 -6.27 36.99
CA GLN A 62 -7.87 -5.87 35.58
C GLN A 62 -7.41 -4.43 35.37
N GLN A 63 -7.02 -4.17 34.12
CA GLN A 63 -6.63 -2.84 33.61
C GLN A 63 -7.45 -2.54 32.36
N VAL A 64 -7.61 -1.24 32.09
CA VAL A 64 -8.25 -0.73 30.88
C VAL A 64 -7.27 0.12 30.11
N TRP A 65 -7.05 -0.23 28.86
CA TRP A 65 -6.21 0.50 27.94
C TRP A 65 -7.04 1.14 26.84
N LEU A 66 -6.70 2.36 26.45
CA LEU A 66 -7.26 3.03 25.30
C LEU A 66 -6.30 2.82 24.11
N GLN A 67 -6.85 2.38 22.96
CA GLN A 67 -6.11 2.13 21.73
C GLN A 67 -6.63 2.98 20.60
N PHE A 68 -5.73 3.58 19.84
CA PHE A 68 -5.96 4.21 18.55
C PHE A 68 -5.15 3.47 17.48
N GLU A 69 -5.77 3.14 16.36
CA GLU A 69 -5.10 2.41 15.26
C GLU A 69 -4.52 3.34 14.19
N GLY A 70 -4.92 4.61 14.18
CA GLY A 70 -4.36 5.63 13.31
C GLY A 70 -5.04 6.99 13.49
N VAL A 71 -4.25 8.00 13.81
CA VAL A 71 -4.68 9.40 13.98
C VAL A 71 -3.64 10.32 13.36
N ASN A 72 -4.00 11.09 12.35
CA ASN A 72 -3.02 11.91 11.63
C ASN A 72 -3.15 13.40 11.98
N ALA A 73 -2.06 14.02 12.40
CA ALA A 73 -0.67 13.57 12.49
C ALA A 73 -0.14 13.57 13.92
N SER A 74 -0.20 14.69 14.62
CA SER A 74 0.14 14.82 16.05
C SER A 74 -1.12 14.70 16.87
N THR A 75 -1.08 13.92 17.93
CA THR A 75 -2.26 13.61 18.74
C THR A 75 -1.99 13.84 20.21
N LYS A 76 -2.94 14.51 20.87
CA LYS A 76 -2.94 14.64 22.32
C LYS A 76 -4.25 14.11 22.88
N VAL A 77 -4.16 13.14 23.75
CA VAL A 77 -5.31 12.43 24.35
C VAL A 77 -5.53 12.92 25.78
N ILE A 78 -6.77 13.33 26.08
CA ILE A 78 -7.17 13.86 27.37
C ILE A 78 -8.40 13.09 27.86
N LEU A 79 -8.30 12.44 29.01
CA LEU A 79 -9.41 11.74 29.66
C LEU A 79 -9.82 12.46 30.96
N ASN A 80 -11.07 12.85 31.07
CA ASN A 80 -11.63 13.52 32.25
C ASN A 80 -10.83 14.76 32.69
N GLY A 81 -10.23 15.49 31.73
CA GLY A 81 -9.42 16.68 31.95
C GLY A 81 -7.93 16.40 32.25
N THR A 82 -7.50 15.15 32.27
CA THR A 82 -6.10 14.76 32.48
C THR A 82 -5.50 14.30 31.17
N GLU A 83 -4.34 14.85 30.78
CA GLU A 83 -3.56 14.38 29.63
C GLU A 83 -3.07 12.95 29.90
N VAL A 84 -3.33 12.05 28.93
CA VAL A 84 -3.04 10.62 29.05
C VAL A 84 -1.80 10.24 28.24
N CYS A 85 -1.74 10.71 27.00
CA CYS A 85 -0.60 10.51 26.12
C CYS A 85 -0.58 11.54 24.99
N VAL A 86 0.60 11.66 24.39
CA VAL A 86 0.84 12.35 23.11
C VAL A 86 1.46 11.34 22.15
N HIS A 87 1.19 11.51 20.84
CA HIS A 87 1.76 10.65 19.81
C HIS A 87 1.99 11.45 18.53
N ASP A 88 3.20 11.34 17.97
CA ASP A 88 3.64 12.01 16.75
C ASP A 88 3.89 10.97 15.65
N GLY A 89 3.02 10.96 14.65
CA GLY A 89 3.00 10.01 13.54
C GLY A 89 1.59 9.54 13.24
N GLY A 90 1.19 9.62 11.97
CA GLY A 90 -0.21 9.48 11.60
C GLY A 90 -0.69 8.06 11.32
N TYR A 91 0.18 7.04 11.33
CA TYR A 91 -0.11 5.81 10.60
C TYR A 91 0.01 4.53 11.43
N SER A 92 0.44 4.62 12.67
CA SER A 92 0.67 3.49 13.57
C SER A 92 -0.34 3.43 14.70
N THR A 93 -0.42 2.26 15.34
CA THR A 93 -1.22 2.03 16.55
C THR A 93 -0.48 2.57 17.77
N PHE A 94 -1.19 3.29 18.64
CA PHE A 94 -0.68 3.66 19.96
C PHE A 94 -1.70 3.42 21.06
N ARG A 95 -1.22 3.25 22.28
CA ARG A 95 -2.03 2.89 23.45
C ARG A 95 -1.66 3.66 24.68
N ALA A 96 -2.63 3.81 25.58
CA ALA A 96 -2.41 4.38 26.90
C ALA A 96 -3.21 3.62 27.96
N ASN A 97 -2.59 3.32 29.10
CA ASN A 97 -3.29 2.78 30.26
C ASN A 97 -4.12 3.89 30.93
N ILE A 98 -5.41 3.71 31.02
CA ILE A 98 -6.36 4.70 31.56
C ILE A 98 -7.03 4.23 32.84
N THR A 99 -6.67 3.09 33.40
CA THR A 99 -7.33 2.41 34.51
C THR A 99 -7.63 3.34 35.69
N THR A 100 -6.62 4.10 36.13
CA THR A 100 -6.73 4.96 37.32
C THR A 100 -7.50 6.26 37.08
N LEU A 101 -7.78 6.61 35.83
CA LEU A 101 -8.48 7.84 35.43
C LEU A 101 -9.96 7.59 35.11
N LEU A 102 -10.38 6.32 35.05
CA LEU A 102 -11.76 5.97 34.72
C LEU A 102 -12.73 6.40 35.85
N ARG A 103 -13.91 6.83 35.40
CA ARG A 103 -15.08 7.17 36.20
C ARG A 103 -16.27 6.38 35.66
N GLU A 104 -17.40 6.38 36.35
CA GLU A 104 -18.63 5.77 35.83
C GLU A 104 -18.98 6.32 34.45
N GLU A 105 -18.96 7.65 34.29
CA GLU A 105 -19.08 8.35 33.00
C GLU A 105 -17.78 9.10 32.69
N ASN A 106 -17.28 8.94 31.47
CA ASN A 106 -16.01 9.49 31.04
C ASN A 106 -16.17 10.45 29.87
N ILE A 107 -15.34 11.49 29.85
CA ILE A 107 -15.20 12.41 28.72
C ILE A 107 -13.80 12.21 28.13
N LEU A 108 -13.75 11.71 26.90
CA LEU A 108 -12.54 11.58 26.13
C LEU A 108 -12.46 12.75 25.13
N THR A 109 -11.37 13.49 25.18
CA THR A 109 -11.05 14.57 24.24
C THR A 109 -9.74 14.22 23.54
N VAL A 110 -9.71 14.32 22.22
CA VAL A 110 -8.54 14.06 21.38
C VAL A 110 -8.29 15.30 20.54
N GLU A 111 -7.19 15.98 20.79
CA GLU A 111 -6.69 17.08 19.96
C GLU A 111 -5.83 16.46 18.86
N VAL A 112 -6.17 16.75 17.61
CA VAL A 112 -5.49 16.20 16.42
C VAL A 112 -4.98 17.36 15.59
N ASP A 113 -3.70 17.34 15.25
CA ASP A 113 -3.04 18.40 14.50
C ASP A 113 -2.31 17.84 13.27
N ASN A 114 -2.68 18.31 12.07
CA ASN A 114 -1.97 18.04 10.82
C ASN A 114 -1.30 19.29 10.24
N SER A 115 -1.03 20.30 11.06
CA SER A 115 -0.38 21.54 10.64
C SER A 115 1.05 21.30 10.11
N VAL A 116 1.52 22.24 9.31
CA VAL A 116 2.92 22.24 8.83
C VAL A 116 3.86 22.44 10.01
N ASN A 117 4.85 21.56 10.12
CA ASN A 117 5.87 21.61 11.15
C ASN A 117 7.22 21.09 10.57
N ASP A 118 8.26 21.01 11.40
CA ASP A 118 9.61 20.60 10.98
C ASP A 118 10.12 19.31 11.66
N HIS A 119 9.24 18.57 12.32
CA HIS A 119 9.63 17.42 13.15
C HIS A 119 8.74 16.17 13.01
N VAL A 120 7.58 16.23 12.35
CA VAL A 120 6.69 15.08 12.12
C VAL A 120 6.51 14.83 10.64
N TYR A 121 6.82 13.64 10.17
CA TYR A 121 6.64 13.24 8.77
C TYR A 121 5.25 12.67 8.48
N PRO A 122 4.72 12.89 7.24
CA PRO A 122 5.30 13.64 6.12
C PRO A 122 4.96 15.14 6.18
N GLN A 123 5.78 15.98 5.52
CA GLN A 123 5.50 17.41 5.40
C GLN A 123 5.37 17.87 3.95
N LYS A 124 5.94 17.09 3.01
CA LYS A 124 5.99 17.42 1.60
C LYS A 124 5.92 16.16 0.76
N ALA A 125 4.91 16.02 -0.08
CA ALA A 125 4.74 14.88 -0.98
C ALA A 125 3.62 15.13 -2.01
N ASP A 126 3.49 14.25 -3.01
CA ASP A 126 2.45 14.28 -4.03
C ASP A 126 1.21 13.46 -3.58
N PHE A 127 0.69 13.73 -2.38
CA PHE A 127 -0.58 13.21 -1.87
C PHE A 127 -1.11 14.06 -0.71
N THR A 128 -2.40 14.00 -0.44
CA THR A 128 -3.05 14.77 0.62
C THR A 128 -2.78 14.19 2.01
N PHE A 129 -2.41 15.04 2.97
CA PHE A 129 -2.17 14.64 4.37
C PHE A 129 -3.46 14.80 5.19
N TYR A 130 -4.35 13.84 5.04
CA TYR A 130 -5.67 13.84 5.69
C TYR A 130 -5.56 13.88 7.20
N GLY A 131 -6.14 14.88 7.84
CA GLY A 131 -6.21 14.99 9.30
C GLY A 131 -7.44 14.29 9.87
N GLY A 132 -7.31 13.64 11.03
CA GLY A 132 -8.44 13.04 11.74
C GLY A 132 -8.14 11.71 12.41
N ILE A 133 -9.17 11.18 13.08
CA ILE A 133 -9.19 9.81 13.64
C ILE A 133 -9.77 8.89 12.56
N TYR A 134 -8.90 8.34 11.73
CA TYR A 134 -9.31 7.67 10.50
C TYR A 134 -9.22 6.14 10.54
N ARG A 135 -8.92 5.56 11.71
CA ARG A 135 -8.97 4.12 12.02
C ARG A 135 -9.69 3.88 13.33
N ASP A 136 -9.79 2.62 13.73
CA ASP A 136 -10.55 2.21 14.90
C ASP A 136 -10.00 2.80 16.23
N VAL A 137 -10.93 3.09 17.15
CA VAL A 137 -10.65 3.45 18.54
C VAL A 137 -11.33 2.43 19.44
N SER A 138 -10.58 1.89 20.40
CA SER A 138 -11.08 0.81 21.27
C SER A 138 -10.59 0.94 22.71
N LEU A 139 -11.38 0.40 23.62
CA LEU A 139 -10.96 0.07 24.98
C LEU A 139 -10.59 -1.41 25.04
N LEU A 140 -9.42 -1.70 25.62
CA LEU A 140 -8.97 -3.07 25.88
C LEU A 140 -9.03 -3.30 27.38
N VAL A 141 -9.86 -4.24 27.82
CA VAL A 141 -9.89 -4.70 29.22
C VAL A 141 -9.04 -5.96 29.30
N VAL A 142 -8.00 -5.94 30.12
CA VAL A 142 -7.03 -7.02 30.26
C VAL A 142 -6.82 -7.34 31.73
N HIS A 143 -6.31 -8.52 32.06
CA HIS A 143 -5.85 -8.83 33.40
C HIS A 143 -4.65 -7.94 33.75
N LYS A 144 -4.40 -7.67 35.03
CA LYS A 144 -3.21 -6.90 35.47
C LYS A 144 -1.89 -7.54 35.04
N ASP A 145 -1.87 -8.88 35.07
CA ASP A 145 -0.81 -9.68 34.47
C ASP A 145 -1.28 -10.06 33.06
N HIS A 146 -0.60 -9.56 32.03
CA HIS A 146 -1.01 -9.76 30.64
C HIS A 146 0.20 -9.74 29.70
N ILE A 147 0.00 -10.22 28.49
CA ILE A 147 0.95 -10.08 27.40
C ILE A 147 1.03 -8.59 27.03
N ALA A 148 2.24 -8.03 27.03
CA ALA A 148 2.48 -6.59 27.04
C ALA A 148 1.73 -5.81 25.94
N LEU A 149 1.18 -4.66 26.31
CA LEU A 149 0.45 -3.74 25.43
C LEU A 149 1.17 -2.41 25.22
N GLY A 150 2.01 -2.00 26.15
CA GLY A 150 2.63 -0.67 26.19
C GLY A 150 3.84 -0.47 25.28
N HIS A 151 4.27 -1.49 24.52
CA HIS A 151 5.49 -1.44 23.74
C HIS A 151 5.18 -1.12 22.25
N TYR A 152 5.35 0.13 21.83
CA TYR A 152 5.18 0.59 20.44
C TYR A 152 3.89 0.13 19.74
N GLY A 153 2.82 -0.08 20.48
CA GLY A 153 1.53 -0.52 19.93
C GLY A 153 1.48 -1.95 19.39
N ASP A 154 2.49 -2.77 19.64
CA ASP A 154 2.56 -4.16 19.15
C ASP A 154 1.67 -5.15 19.92
N THR A 155 1.72 -6.42 19.54
CA THR A 155 0.92 -7.49 20.17
C THR A 155 1.56 -8.09 21.43
N GLY A 156 2.82 -7.75 21.73
CA GLY A 156 3.61 -8.37 22.80
C GLY A 156 4.18 -9.74 22.45
N VAL A 157 3.90 -10.26 21.26
CA VAL A 157 4.35 -11.57 20.76
C VAL A 157 5.13 -11.38 19.46
N LYS A 158 6.37 -11.87 19.42
CA LYS A 158 7.22 -11.87 18.24
C LYS A 158 7.48 -13.31 17.81
N VAL A 159 7.11 -13.64 16.57
CA VAL A 159 7.30 -14.98 16.01
C VAL A 159 8.28 -14.92 14.84
N THR A 160 9.36 -15.71 14.93
CA THR A 160 10.41 -15.77 13.92
C THR A 160 10.52 -17.18 13.36
N PRO A 161 9.86 -17.48 12.22
CA PRO A 161 10.04 -18.73 11.49
C PRO A 161 11.38 -18.74 10.76
N THR A 162 12.13 -19.84 10.85
CA THR A 162 13.38 -20.06 10.12
C THR A 162 13.34 -21.41 9.41
N LEU A 163 13.34 -21.40 8.08
CA LEU A 163 13.39 -22.63 7.29
C LEU A 163 14.82 -23.19 7.28
N CYS A 164 14.97 -24.43 7.73
CA CYS A 164 16.26 -25.12 7.85
C CYS A 164 16.59 -25.95 6.59
N LYS A 165 17.87 -26.32 6.43
CA LYS A 165 18.35 -27.05 5.22
C LYS A 165 17.83 -28.47 5.11
N ASP A 166 17.40 -29.07 6.22
CA ASP A 166 16.87 -30.45 6.31
C ASP A 166 15.34 -30.51 6.09
N HIS A 167 14.75 -29.43 5.56
CA HIS A 167 13.30 -29.28 5.36
C HIS A 167 12.50 -29.27 6.66
N THR A 168 13.13 -28.88 7.78
CA THR A 168 12.41 -28.51 9.01
C THR A 168 12.26 -26.98 9.09
N ALA A 169 11.47 -26.50 10.02
CA ALA A 169 11.43 -25.10 10.38
C ALA A 169 11.46 -24.91 11.89
N ASP A 170 12.33 -24.02 12.32
CA ASP A 170 12.36 -23.56 13.70
C ASP A 170 11.46 -22.31 13.83
N ILE A 171 10.52 -22.38 14.77
CA ILE A 171 9.58 -21.32 15.09
C ILE A 171 9.95 -20.78 16.46
N ARG A 172 10.68 -19.67 16.51
CA ARG A 172 10.99 -18.98 17.75
C ARG A 172 9.88 -18.02 18.11
N VAL A 173 9.39 -18.11 19.35
CA VAL A 173 8.34 -17.24 19.90
C VAL A 173 8.89 -16.53 21.13
N GLU A 174 8.93 -15.21 21.06
CA GLU A 174 9.36 -14.32 22.14
C GLU A 174 8.11 -13.55 22.65
N THR A 175 7.81 -13.67 23.94
CA THR A 175 6.63 -13.06 24.57
C THR A 175 7.08 -12.05 25.63
N ARG A 176 6.62 -10.82 25.50
CA ARG A 176 6.78 -9.79 26.54
C ARG A 176 5.57 -9.81 27.46
N LEU A 177 5.81 -9.71 28.76
CA LEU A 177 4.77 -9.66 29.78
C LEU A 177 4.82 -8.36 30.56
N GLU A 178 3.66 -7.89 30.94
CA GLU A 178 3.44 -6.97 32.05
C GLU A 178 2.87 -7.80 33.22
N GLY A 179 3.66 -7.93 34.31
CA GLY A 179 3.33 -8.82 35.43
C GLY A 179 3.97 -10.20 35.33
N GLU A 180 3.35 -11.19 35.96
CA GLU A 180 3.90 -12.55 36.12
C GLU A 180 2.90 -13.61 35.61
N GLY A 181 3.42 -14.82 35.35
CA GLY A 181 2.63 -15.99 34.94
C GLY A 181 3.44 -16.96 34.09
N THR A 182 2.86 -18.11 33.84
CA THR A 182 3.39 -19.14 32.95
C THR A 182 2.90 -18.90 31.54
N VAL A 183 3.83 -18.81 30.58
CA VAL A 183 3.50 -18.65 29.17
C VAL A 183 3.43 -20.01 28.51
N ARG A 184 2.28 -20.33 27.93
CA ARG A 184 2.09 -21.51 27.08
C ARG A 184 1.95 -21.06 25.62
N VAL A 185 2.70 -21.68 24.72
CA VAL A 185 2.70 -21.41 23.29
C VAL A 185 2.24 -22.66 22.55
N THR A 186 1.23 -22.52 21.71
CA THR A 186 0.79 -23.58 20.79
C THR A 186 0.82 -23.07 19.37
N LEU A 187 1.24 -23.93 18.44
CA LEU A 187 1.17 -23.70 17.02
C LEU A 187 0.17 -24.65 16.40
N ASN A 188 -0.84 -24.10 15.76
CA ASN A 188 -1.92 -24.86 15.15
C ASN A 188 -1.84 -24.78 13.61
N ASP A 189 -2.20 -25.86 12.93
CA ASP A 189 -2.39 -25.88 11.47
C ASP A 189 -3.68 -25.13 11.05
N ALA A 190 -3.96 -25.08 9.76
CA ALA A 190 -5.15 -24.41 9.23
C ALA A 190 -6.47 -25.09 9.65
N GLU A 191 -6.42 -26.37 9.99
CA GLU A 191 -7.55 -27.15 10.49
C GLU A 191 -7.76 -27.01 12.00
N GLY A 192 -6.85 -26.28 12.67
CA GLY A 192 -6.91 -26.05 14.14
C GLY A 192 -6.23 -27.14 14.96
N ASN A 193 -5.53 -28.12 14.37
CA ASN A 193 -4.82 -29.14 15.12
C ASN A 193 -3.49 -28.57 15.63
N THR A 194 -3.14 -28.86 16.87
CA THR A 194 -1.86 -28.48 17.44
C THR A 194 -0.73 -29.30 16.82
N VAL A 195 0.20 -28.64 16.14
CA VAL A 195 1.35 -29.27 15.49
C VAL A 195 2.64 -29.12 16.29
N ALA A 196 2.70 -28.14 17.20
CA ALA A 196 3.79 -27.97 18.16
C ALA A 196 3.31 -27.19 19.38
N ALA A 197 3.95 -27.42 20.54
CA ALA A 197 3.69 -26.69 21.76
C ALA A 197 4.98 -26.56 22.60
N ALA A 198 5.06 -25.47 23.37
CA ALA A 198 6.16 -25.22 24.30
C ALA A 198 5.68 -24.34 25.46
N GLU A 199 6.48 -24.27 26.53
CA GLU A 199 6.21 -23.43 27.68
C GLU A 199 7.42 -22.52 27.96
N GLY A 200 7.18 -21.24 28.11
CA GLY A 200 8.20 -20.22 28.40
C GLY A 200 8.00 -18.93 27.59
N LYS A 201 8.67 -17.87 28.04
CA LYS A 201 8.63 -16.52 27.41
C LYS A 201 9.46 -16.42 26.12
N ASP A 202 10.46 -17.26 25.97
CA ASP A 202 11.32 -17.36 24.78
C ASP A 202 11.53 -18.85 24.49
N VAL A 203 10.83 -19.33 23.48
CA VAL A 203 10.80 -20.76 23.13
C VAL A 203 11.04 -20.95 21.64
N THR A 204 11.62 -22.09 21.29
CA THR A 204 11.76 -22.52 19.89
C THR A 204 11.11 -23.89 19.73
N MET A 205 10.20 -23.99 18.77
CA MET A 205 9.52 -25.22 18.38
C MET A 205 9.99 -25.62 16.98
N THR A 206 10.28 -26.90 16.76
CA THR A 206 10.69 -27.39 15.44
C THR A 206 9.55 -28.11 14.76
N LEU A 207 9.21 -27.70 13.55
CA LEU A 207 8.26 -28.36 12.65
C LEU A 207 8.99 -29.27 11.67
N ALA A 208 8.61 -30.53 11.62
CA ALA A 208 9.04 -31.44 10.56
C ALA A 208 8.14 -31.23 9.32
N HIS A 209 8.74 -31.00 8.16
CA HIS A 209 8.04 -30.80 6.89
C HIS A 209 6.93 -29.73 6.93
N PRO A 210 7.27 -28.47 7.26
CA PRO A 210 6.27 -27.41 7.35
C PRO A 210 5.58 -27.16 6.00
N HIS A 211 4.29 -26.87 6.02
CA HIS A 211 3.59 -26.31 4.89
C HIS A 211 4.02 -24.84 4.72
N LEU A 212 4.55 -24.48 3.56
CA LEU A 212 5.16 -23.19 3.34
C LEU A 212 4.12 -22.14 2.92
N TRP A 213 4.33 -20.90 3.34
CA TRP A 213 3.71 -19.73 2.73
C TRP A 213 4.40 -19.48 1.38
N ASP A 214 3.72 -19.77 0.26
CA ASP A 214 4.30 -19.83 -1.07
C ASP A 214 3.74 -18.76 -2.03
N GLY A 215 3.50 -17.55 -1.49
CA GLY A 215 2.96 -16.44 -2.24
C GLY A 215 1.53 -16.71 -2.71
N VAL A 216 1.13 -16.09 -3.82
CA VAL A 216 -0.27 -16.19 -4.33
C VAL A 216 -0.69 -17.61 -4.71
N LYS A 217 0.24 -18.52 -4.85
CA LYS A 217 -0.03 -19.91 -5.25
C LYS A 217 -0.58 -20.73 -4.08
N ASP A 218 0.00 -20.55 -2.90
CA ASP A 218 -0.34 -21.33 -1.70
C ASP A 218 0.06 -20.54 -0.45
N PRO A 219 -0.75 -19.56 -0.02
CA PRO A 219 -0.47 -18.67 1.11
C PRO A 219 -0.79 -19.34 2.46
N TYR A 220 -0.19 -20.51 2.73
CA TYR A 220 -0.52 -21.28 3.92
C TYR A 220 -0.09 -20.58 5.20
N LEU A 221 -0.99 -20.53 6.18
CA LEU A 221 -0.78 -19.88 7.47
C LEU A 221 -1.09 -20.82 8.63
N TYR A 222 -0.15 -20.92 9.56
CA TYR A 222 -0.36 -21.45 10.89
C TYR A 222 -0.94 -20.38 11.81
N THR A 223 -1.50 -20.79 12.93
CA THR A 223 -1.91 -19.89 14.02
C THR A 223 -1.08 -20.19 15.26
N CYS A 224 -0.28 -19.20 15.69
CA CYS A 224 0.41 -19.25 16.97
C CYS A 224 -0.50 -18.64 18.05
N VAL A 225 -0.83 -19.43 19.06
CA VAL A 225 -1.62 -19.00 20.21
C VAL A 225 -0.70 -18.96 21.43
N VAL A 226 -0.63 -17.79 22.07
CA VAL A 226 0.14 -17.55 23.28
C VAL A 226 -0.84 -17.28 24.42
N GLU A 227 -0.82 -18.13 25.45
CA GLU A 227 -1.66 -18.03 26.63
C GLU A 227 -0.78 -17.70 27.85
N LEU A 228 -1.26 -16.78 28.67
CA LEU A 228 -0.70 -16.51 29.99
C LEU A 228 -1.58 -17.17 31.04
N GLU A 229 -0.99 -18.08 31.79
CA GLU A 229 -1.65 -18.79 32.90
C GLU A 229 -1.18 -18.23 34.24
N GLN A 230 -2.13 -18.04 35.15
CA GLN A 230 -1.86 -17.67 36.53
C GLN A 230 -2.81 -18.43 37.46
N GLY A 231 -2.23 -19.09 38.48
CA GLY A 231 -3.02 -19.91 39.43
C GLY A 231 -3.76 -21.09 38.79
N GLY A 232 -3.36 -21.54 37.61
CA GLY A 232 -4.01 -22.60 36.85
C GLY A 232 -5.15 -22.15 35.93
N GLU A 233 -5.34 -20.84 35.80
CA GLU A 233 -6.35 -20.26 34.90
C GLU A 233 -5.67 -19.41 33.82
N VAL A 234 -6.19 -19.46 32.58
CA VAL A 234 -5.75 -18.60 31.48
C VAL A 234 -6.31 -17.19 31.69
N VAL A 235 -5.41 -16.22 31.95
CA VAL A 235 -5.77 -14.84 32.23
C VAL A 235 -5.66 -13.93 31.01
N ASP A 236 -4.80 -14.28 30.02
CA ASP A 236 -4.67 -13.54 28.77
C ASP A 236 -4.33 -14.47 27.61
N THR A 237 -4.73 -14.08 26.39
CA THR A 237 -4.47 -14.85 25.17
C THR A 237 -4.22 -13.90 24.00
N VAL A 238 -3.16 -14.18 23.26
CA VAL A 238 -2.83 -13.51 21.98
C VAL A 238 -2.67 -14.56 20.89
N SER A 239 -3.34 -14.35 19.77
CA SER A 239 -3.20 -15.19 18.58
C SER A 239 -2.59 -14.39 17.44
N THR A 240 -1.62 -14.96 16.73
CA THR A 240 -1.02 -14.38 15.54
C THR A 240 -0.85 -15.42 14.45
N ARG A 241 -0.95 -14.99 13.19
CA ARG A 241 -0.72 -15.86 12.03
C ARG A 241 0.78 -16.03 11.80
N VAL A 242 1.17 -17.16 11.28
CA VAL A 242 2.57 -17.53 11.04
C VAL A 242 2.70 -18.18 9.67
N GLY A 243 3.41 -17.53 8.75
CA GLY A 243 3.78 -18.12 7.46
C GLY A 243 5.24 -18.55 7.49
N VAL A 244 5.49 -19.84 7.24
CA VAL A 244 6.85 -20.37 7.13
C VAL A 244 7.34 -20.18 5.71
N ARG A 245 8.40 -19.40 5.53
CA ARG A 245 8.98 -19.11 4.21
C ARG A 245 10.46 -18.78 4.31
N SER A 246 11.13 -18.86 3.17
CA SER A 246 12.43 -18.24 2.94
C SER A 246 12.40 -17.40 1.67
N PHE A 247 13.16 -16.33 1.62
CA PHE A 247 13.35 -15.56 0.41
C PHE A 247 14.77 -15.00 0.31
N ARG A 248 15.16 -14.66 -0.88
CA ARG A 248 16.42 -13.96 -1.17
C ARG A 248 16.30 -13.16 -2.46
N VAL A 249 17.15 -12.18 -2.62
CA VAL A 249 17.30 -11.42 -3.86
C VAL A 249 18.69 -11.66 -4.43
N ASP A 250 18.73 -11.96 -5.73
CA ASP A 250 19.96 -12.11 -6.48
C ASP A 250 20.05 -10.98 -7.52
N PRO A 251 21.10 -10.14 -7.51
CA PRO A 251 21.20 -8.99 -8.42
C PRO A 251 21.15 -9.35 -9.91
N LYS A 252 21.41 -10.61 -10.26
CA LYS A 252 21.46 -11.10 -11.65
C LYS A 252 20.27 -11.98 -12.03
N LYS A 253 19.43 -12.37 -11.06
CA LYS A 253 18.35 -13.35 -11.26
C LYS A 253 17.02 -12.92 -10.63
N GLY A 254 16.98 -11.78 -9.94
CA GLY A 254 15.79 -11.26 -9.30
C GLY A 254 15.44 -11.93 -7.96
N PHE A 255 14.17 -11.94 -7.63
CA PHE A 255 13.64 -12.42 -6.36
C PHE A 255 13.36 -13.94 -6.37
N PHE A 256 13.63 -14.58 -5.24
CA PHE A 256 13.39 -16.00 -5.00
C PHE A 256 12.56 -16.20 -3.75
N LEU A 257 11.52 -17.02 -3.85
CA LEU A 257 10.69 -17.46 -2.72
C LEU A 257 10.83 -18.98 -2.58
N ASN A 258 11.09 -19.45 -1.36
CA ASN A 258 11.26 -20.86 -1.02
C ASN A 258 12.23 -21.60 -1.97
N GLY A 259 13.33 -20.94 -2.31
CA GLY A 259 14.39 -21.49 -3.18
C GLY A 259 14.09 -21.44 -4.68
N ARG A 260 12.90 -21.04 -5.11
CA ARG A 260 12.50 -20.94 -6.52
C ARG A 260 12.48 -19.49 -7.00
N SER A 261 12.78 -19.26 -8.29
CA SER A 261 12.57 -17.95 -8.91
C SER A 261 11.09 -17.56 -8.80
N TYR A 262 10.86 -16.34 -8.31
CA TYR A 262 9.52 -15.79 -8.10
C TYR A 262 9.53 -14.32 -8.52
N PRO A 263 9.41 -14.01 -9.81
CA PRO A 263 9.44 -12.64 -10.30
C PRO A 263 8.33 -11.80 -9.65
N LEU A 264 8.73 -10.71 -9.01
CA LEU A 264 7.78 -9.80 -8.37
C LEU A 264 7.29 -8.75 -9.37
N HIS A 265 5.99 -8.75 -9.61
CA HIS A 265 5.29 -7.78 -10.45
C HIS A 265 4.01 -7.35 -9.76
N GLY A 266 3.82 -6.06 -9.64
CA GLY A 266 2.68 -5.57 -8.90
C GLY A 266 2.48 -4.07 -8.96
N VAL A 267 1.85 -3.55 -7.94
CA VAL A 267 1.33 -2.19 -7.89
C VAL A 267 1.72 -1.49 -6.59
N SER A 268 1.71 -0.17 -6.61
CA SER A 268 1.69 0.65 -5.40
C SER A 268 0.25 1.00 -5.04
N ARG A 269 -0.03 1.22 -3.77
CA ARG A 269 -1.35 1.58 -3.27
C ARG A 269 -1.26 2.73 -2.27
N HIS A 270 -2.09 3.78 -2.48
CA HIS A 270 -2.48 4.73 -1.44
C HIS A 270 -3.76 4.25 -0.73
N GLN A 271 -3.91 4.59 0.54
CA GLN A 271 -5.04 4.21 1.39
C GLN A 271 -6.05 5.35 1.44
N ASP A 272 -6.62 5.71 0.28
CA ASP A 272 -7.64 6.77 0.20
C ASP A 272 -8.76 6.43 -0.81
N ARG A 273 -9.89 7.13 -0.67
CA ARG A 273 -11.04 7.02 -1.56
C ARG A 273 -11.72 8.35 -1.79
N LYS A 274 -12.38 8.45 -2.94
CA LYS A 274 -13.16 9.64 -3.32
C LYS A 274 -14.25 9.94 -2.29
N GLY A 275 -14.22 11.17 -1.76
CA GLY A 275 -15.19 11.67 -0.79
C GLY A 275 -15.04 11.14 0.64
N LEU A 276 -14.02 10.29 0.91
CA LEU A 276 -13.76 9.71 2.22
C LEU A 276 -12.34 9.98 2.73
N GLY A 277 -11.43 10.42 1.84
CA GLY A 277 -10.02 10.50 2.18
C GLY A 277 -9.48 9.14 2.63
N ASN A 278 -8.71 9.14 3.70
CA ASN A 278 -8.16 7.91 4.30
C ASN A 278 -9.09 7.21 5.31
N ALA A 279 -10.29 7.77 5.58
CA ALA A 279 -11.28 7.20 6.50
C ALA A 279 -12.10 6.09 5.81
N ILE A 280 -11.45 4.98 5.49
CA ILE A 280 -12.01 3.86 4.73
C ILE A 280 -12.34 2.66 5.60
N SER A 281 -13.35 1.86 5.19
CA SER A 281 -13.81 0.69 5.91
C SER A 281 -13.06 -0.60 5.52
N ARG A 282 -13.27 -1.68 6.27
CA ARG A 282 -12.71 -3.00 5.95
C ARG A 282 -13.19 -3.53 4.60
N GLU A 283 -14.48 -3.36 4.29
CA GLU A 283 -15.06 -3.76 3.00
C GLU A 283 -14.41 -3.04 1.81
N MET A 284 -13.93 -1.81 2.03
CA MET A 284 -13.18 -1.06 1.01
C MET A 284 -11.76 -1.59 0.83
N HIS A 285 -11.13 -2.09 1.89
CA HIS A 285 -9.87 -2.82 1.78
C HIS A 285 -10.05 -4.13 1.02
N ASP A 286 -11.14 -4.88 1.26
CA ASP A 286 -11.48 -6.12 0.56
C ASP A 286 -11.71 -5.87 -0.94
N GLU A 287 -12.38 -4.77 -1.30
CA GLU A 287 -12.60 -4.38 -2.69
C GLU A 287 -11.27 -4.05 -3.39
N ASP A 288 -10.39 -3.27 -2.74
CA ASP A 288 -9.07 -2.96 -3.29
C ASP A 288 -8.24 -4.24 -3.51
N MET A 289 -8.21 -5.15 -2.53
CA MET A 289 -7.51 -6.43 -2.66
C MET A 289 -8.09 -7.30 -3.78
N THR A 290 -9.42 -7.33 -3.92
CA THR A 290 -10.11 -8.07 -4.99
C THR A 290 -9.66 -7.57 -6.36
N LEU A 291 -9.59 -6.25 -6.58
CA LEU A 291 -9.12 -5.66 -7.83
C LEU A 291 -7.64 -5.94 -8.10
N ILE A 292 -6.79 -5.90 -7.07
CA ILE A 292 -5.35 -6.22 -7.17
C ILE A 292 -5.15 -7.70 -7.56
N ARG A 293 -5.92 -8.61 -6.98
CA ARG A 293 -5.88 -10.04 -7.30
C ARG A 293 -6.38 -10.31 -8.72
N GLU A 294 -7.47 -9.68 -9.13
CA GLU A 294 -8.00 -9.79 -10.50
C GLU A 294 -6.96 -9.36 -11.55
N LEU A 295 -6.15 -8.34 -11.23
CA LEU A 295 -5.06 -7.89 -12.08
C LEU A 295 -3.98 -8.97 -12.28
N GLY A 296 -3.84 -9.91 -11.34
CA GLY A 296 -2.80 -10.92 -11.33
C GLY A 296 -1.50 -10.46 -10.67
N ALA A 297 -1.50 -9.36 -9.91
CA ALA A 297 -0.33 -8.92 -9.15
C ALA A 297 0.03 -9.93 -8.06
N ASN A 298 1.34 -10.04 -7.76
CA ASN A 298 1.86 -10.87 -6.68
C ASN A 298 2.67 -10.09 -5.63
N THR A 299 2.81 -8.78 -5.82
CA THR A 299 3.47 -7.88 -4.87
C THR A 299 2.75 -6.54 -4.80
N ILE A 300 2.81 -5.91 -3.62
CA ILE A 300 2.23 -4.59 -3.38
C ILE A 300 3.25 -3.75 -2.61
N ARG A 301 3.53 -2.54 -3.10
CA ARG A 301 4.20 -1.51 -2.32
C ARG A 301 3.15 -0.69 -1.59
N LEU A 302 3.14 -0.74 -0.27
CA LEU A 302 2.23 0.01 0.57
C LEU A 302 2.79 1.42 0.78
N ALA A 303 2.56 2.27 -0.22
CA ALA A 303 3.10 3.61 -0.29
C ALA A 303 2.21 4.60 0.49
N HIS A 304 2.77 5.55 1.12
CA HIS A 304 4.18 5.82 1.49
C HIS A 304 4.34 5.77 3.01
N TYR A 305 3.51 4.98 3.68
CA TYR A 305 3.32 4.95 5.13
C TYR A 305 2.79 3.59 5.59
N GLN A 306 2.80 3.34 6.88
CA GLN A 306 2.17 2.14 7.45
C GLN A 306 0.67 2.13 7.14
N HIS A 307 0.22 1.08 6.42
CA HIS A 307 -1.19 0.87 6.10
C HIS A 307 -1.95 0.26 7.29
N ASP A 308 -3.28 0.13 7.13
CA ASP A 308 -4.14 -0.53 8.11
C ASP A 308 -3.69 -1.98 8.34
N GLN A 309 -3.70 -2.44 9.61
CA GLN A 309 -3.31 -3.80 9.99
C GLN A 309 -4.14 -4.86 9.25
N TYR A 310 -5.41 -4.56 9.04
CA TYR A 310 -6.29 -5.44 8.27
C TYR A 310 -5.81 -5.64 6.83
N PHE A 311 -5.19 -4.64 6.21
CA PHE A 311 -4.67 -4.80 4.85
C PHE A 311 -3.41 -5.68 4.79
N TYR A 312 -2.56 -5.66 5.82
CA TYR A 312 -1.46 -6.62 5.95
C TYR A 312 -1.99 -8.05 6.16
N ASP A 313 -3.04 -8.21 6.96
CA ASP A 313 -3.73 -9.50 7.12
C ASP A 313 -4.23 -10.04 5.79
N LEU A 314 -4.84 -9.21 4.94
CA LEU A 314 -5.26 -9.59 3.59
C LEU A 314 -4.06 -9.97 2.70
N CYS A 315 -2.94 -9.25 2.81
CA CYS A 315 -1.73 -9.60 2.07
C CYS A 315 -1.18 -10.98 2.48
N ASP A 316 -1.20 -11.31 3.77
CA ASP A 316 -0.81 -12.64 4.26
C ASP A 316 -1.73 -13.73 3.72
N GLU A 317 -3.05 -13.53 3.81
CA GLU A 317 -4.09 -14.48 3.39
C GLU A 317 -4.06 -14.77 1.89
N TYR A 318 -3.78 -13.74 1.08
CA TYR A 318 -3.77 -13.86 -0.38
C TYR A 318 -2.37 -14.03 -0.98
N GLY A 319 -1.34 -14.11 -0.14
CA GLY A 319 0.02 -14.41 -0.58
C GLY A 319 0.73 -13.27 -1.31
N MET A 320 0.30 -12.01 -1.09
CA MET A 320 0.94 -10.84 -1.67
C MET A 320 2.27 -10.55 -0.99
N VAL A 321 3.34 -10.45 -1.76
CA VAL A 321 4.64 -9.99 -1.22
C VAL A 321 4.60 -8.48 -1.01
N VAL A 322 5.01 -8.01 0.15
CA VAL A 322 4.85 -6.60 0.56
C VAL A 322 6.18 -5.90 0.76
N TRP A 323 6.25 -4.68 0.23
CA TRP A 323 7.17 -3.64 0.61
C TRP A 323 6.43 -2.66 1.53
N ALA A 324 6.80 -2.60 2.81
CA ALA A 324 6.28 -1.67 3.80
C ALA A 324 7.28 -0.55 4.06
N GLU A 325 6.81 0.71 4.21
CA GLU A 325 7.69 1.87 4.37
C GLU A 325 7.17 2.91 5.35
N ILE A 326 8.05 3.76 5.83
CA ILE A 326 7.74 4.94 6.64
C ILE A 326 7.59 6.18 5.75
N PRO A 327 6.84 7.22 6.17
CA PRO A 327 6.59 8.43 5.37
C PRO A 327 7.77 9.42 5.37
N TYR A 328 9.00 8.95 5.42
CA TYR A 328 10.21 9.75 5.26
C TYR A 328 10.40 10.06 3.78
N ILE A 329 9.81 11.18 3.33
CA ILE A 329 9.60 11.48 1.93
C ILE A 329 9.99 12.91 1.56
N SER A 330 10.51 13.09 0.35
CA SER A 330 10.80 14.33 -0.39
C SER A 330 11.86 15.23 0.21
N GLU A 331 11.92 15.40 1.52
CA GLU A 331 12.91 16.24 2.20
C GLU A 331 13.35 15.67 3.55
N HIS A 332 14.60 15.90 3.87
CA HIS A 332 15.12 15.63 5.20
C HIS A 332 14.95 16.86 6.08
N LEU A 333 14.33 16.65 7.25
CA LEU A 333 14.13 17.63 8.31
C LEU A 333 15.04 17.25 9.49
N PRO A 334 16.09 18.02 9.81
CA PRO A 334 17.00 17.68 10.91
C PRO A 334 16.30 17.48 12.26
N ASN A 335 15.25 18.26 12.56
CA ASN A 335 14.43 18.10 13.75
C ASN A 335 13.50 16.89 13.71
N GLY A 336 13.26 16.32 12.53
CA GLY A 336 12.39 15.15 12.31
C GLY A 336 13.12 13.79 12.40
N ARG A 337 14.43 13.75 12.69
CA ARG A 337 15.19 12.50 12.77
C ARG A 337 14.59 11.52 13.79
N GLN A 338 14.27 12.00 14.99
CA GLN A 338 13.68 11.14 16.03
C GLN A 338 12.33 10.56 15.55
N ASN A 339 11.50 11.34 14.88
CA ASN A 339 10.22 10.87 14.36
C ASN A 339 10.40 9.78 13.28
N THR A 340 11.49 9.82 12.47
CA THR A 340 11.79 8.71 11.54
C THR A 340 12.15 7.43 12.25
N ILE A 341 12.85 7.51 13.39
CA ILE A 341 13.19 6.37 14.24
C ILE A 341 11.92 5.79 14.85
N ASP A 342 11.11 6.63 15.50
CA ASP A 342 9.88 6.21 16.19
C ASP A 342 8.92 5.52 15.22
N GLN A 343 8.69 6.12 14.05
CA GLN A 343 7.82 5.52 13.02
C GLN A 343 8.39 4.21 12.44
N MET A 344 9.72 4.06 12.32
CA MET A 344 10.34 2.82 11.87
C MET A 344 10.23 1.73 12.95
N GLU A 345 10.45 2.06 14.21
CA GLU A 345 10.27 1.13 15.32
C GLU A 345 8.82 0.65 15.41
N GLU A 346 7.85 1.56 15.34
CA GLU A 346 6.42 1.21 15.31
C GLU A 346 6.08 0.33 14.12
N LEU A 347 6.53 0.68 12.91
CA LEU A 347 6.31 -0.12 11.71
C LEU A 347 6.82 -1.55 11.88
N ILE A 348 8.05 -1.73 12.36
CA ILE A 348 8.66 -3.06 12.51
C ILE A 348 7.99 -3.83 13.65
N TYR A 349 7.82 -3.25 14.84
CA TYR A 349 7.21 -3.94 15.98
C TYR A 349 5.79 -4.40 15.68
N GLN A 350 4.98 -3.54 15.08
CA GLN A 350 3.58 -3.84 14.79
C GLN A 350 3.39 -4.84 13.65
N ASN A 351 4.35 -4.92 12.72
CA ASN A 351 4.21 -5.73 11.50
C ASN A 351 5.21 -6.89 11.40
N TYR A 352 6.02 -7.15 12.42
CA TYR A 352 7.06 -8.18 12.39
C TYR A 352 6.52 -9.57 12.02
N ASN A 353 5.33 -9.93 12.52
CA ASN A 353 4.76 -11.27 12.37
C ASN A 353 4.15 -11.53 10.97
N HIS A 354 4.00 -10.50 10.12
CA HIS A 354 3.42 -10.68 8.78
C HIS A 354 4.40 -11.37 7.82
N PRO A 355 4.13 -12.59 7.34
CA PRO A 355 4.97 -13.29 6.39
C PRO A 355 5.05 -12.60 5.02
N CYS A 356 4.04 -11.82 4.64
CA CYS A 356 3.99 -11.09 3.37
C CYS A 356 5.13 -10.07 3.22
N ILE A 357 5.60 -9.44 4.31
CA ILE A 357 6.62 -8.40 4.26
C ILE A 357 8.01 -9.01 4.02
N VAL A 358 8.71 -8.50 3.01
CA VAL A 358 10.09 -8.93 2.65
C VAL A 358 11.11 -7.81 2.79
N CYS A 359 10.69 -6.55 2.80
CA CYS A 359 11.60 -5.43 3.00
C CYS A 359 10.95 -4.25 3.71
N TRP A 360 11.79 -3.51 4.43
CA TRP A 360 11.48 -2.25 5.09
C TRP A 360 11.99 -1.09 4.24
N GLY A 361 11.09 -0.20 3.83
CA GLY A 361 11.39 0.99 3.06
C GLY A 361 11.80 2.15 3.97
N VAL A 362 13.04 2.62 3.84
CA VAL A 362 13.56 3.67 4.74
C VAL A 362 13.23 5.08 4.26
N SER A 363 13.00 5.30 2.96
CA SER A 363 12.60 6.61 2.43
C SER A 363 12.07 6.56 1.00
N ASN A 364 11.40 7.64 0.60
CA ASN A 364 10.97 7.89 -0.77
C ASN A 364 11.42 9.27 -1.27
N GLU A 365 12.11 9.32 -2.41
CA GLU A 365 12.49 10.55 -3.15
C GLU A 365 13.13 11.65 -2.29
N ILE A 366 13.79 11.28 -1.23
CA ILE A 366 14.28 12.16 -0.17
C ILE A 366 15.22 13.28 -0.66
N THR A 367 15.79 13.12 -1.83
CA THR A 367 16.74 14.10 -2.40
C THR A 367 16.08 15.27 -3.12
N ILE A 368 14.75 15.29 -3.29
CA ILE A 368 14.03 16.35 -4.02
C ILE A 368 14.25 17.72 -3.39
N SER A 369 13.99 17.86 -2.09
CA SER A 369 14.02 19.15 -1.39
C SER A 369 15.02 19.21 -0.24
N THR A 370 15.78 18.15 0.02
CA THR A 370 16.74 18.07 1.12
C THR A 370 17.84 19.11 1.01
N LYS A 371 18.01 19.92 2.06
CA LYS A 371 19.06 20.94 2.16
C LYS A 371 20.32 20.36 2.81
N ASP A 372 20.20 19.70 3.95
CA ASP A 372 21.31 19.06 4.65
C ASP A 372 21.50 17.62 4.16
N LYS A 373 22.36 17.47 3.14
CA LYS A 373 22.63 16.15 2.53
C LYS A 373 23.47 15.25 3.43
N ALA A 374 24.32 15.82 4.27
CA ALA A 374 25.18 15.04 5.16
C ALA A 374 24.38 14.42 6.28
N ASP A 375 23.52 15.20 6.92
CA ASP A 375 22.59 14.72 7.96
C ASP A 375 21.57 13.72 7.41
N MET A 376 21.08 13.95 6.18
CA MET A 376 20.22 12.99 5.47
C MET A 376 20.92 11.63 5.28
N LEU A 377 22.17 11.60 4.83
CA LEU A 377 22.91 10.34 4.62
C LEU A 377 23.15 9.62 5.94
N ASP A 378 23.53 10.35 6.98
CA ASP A 378 23.69 9.81 8.33
C ASP A 378 22.40 9.19 8.86
N ASN A 379 21.27 9.89 8.68
CA ASN A 379 19.95 9.36 9.04
C ASN A 379 19.60 8.07 8.27
N HIS A 380 19.95 7.96 6.97
CA HIS A 380 19.72 6.74 6.21
C HIS A 380 20.57 5.57 6.71
N HIS A 381 21.85 5.80 7.03
CA HIS A 381 22.70 4.78 7.63
C HIS A 381 22.12 4.32 8.97
N MET A 382 21.71 5.24 9.82
CA MET A 382 21.11 4.94 11.12
C MET A 382 19.82 4.13 10.97
N LEU A 383 18.89 4.51 10.04
CA LEU A 383 17.66 3.77 9.80
C LEU A 383 17.93 2.38 9.22
N ASN A 384 18.89 2.24 8.31
CA ASN A 384 19.30 0.94 7.79
C ASN A 384 19.81 0.02 8.89
N ASP A 385 20.69 0.51 9.75
CA ASP A 385 21.25 -0.24 10.87
C ASP A 385 20.16 -0.59 11.90
N LEU A 386 19.24 0.32 12.17
CA LEU A 386 18.07 0.09 13.04
C LEU A 386 17.20 -1.05 12.52
N CYS A 387 16.87 -1.04 11.23
CA CYS A 387 16.09 -2.12 10.62
C CYS A 387 16.75 -3.48 10.81
N HIS A 388 18.05 -3.60 10.50
CA HIS A 388 18.79 -4.86 10.66
C HIS A 388 18.95 -5.30 12.11
N LYS A 389 19.08 -4.36 13.03
CA LYS A 389 19.12 -4.64 14.48
C LYS A 389 17.80 -5.20 15.00
N MET A 390 16.67 -4.63 14.54
CA MET A 390 15.33 -5.04 14.98
C MET A 390 14.84 -6.30 14.27
N ASP A 391 15.17 -6.40 12.99
CA ASP A 391 14.73 -7.50 12.12
C ASP A 391 15.84 -7.94 11.15
N PRO A 392 16.69 -8.90 11.56
CA PRO A 392 17.72 -9.45 10.69
C PRO A 392 17.18 -10.41 9.61
N THR A 393 15.87 -10.66 9.57
CA THR A 393 15.24 -11.61 8.64
C THR A 393 14.76 -10.97 7.35
N ARG A 394 14.62 -9.63 7.32
CA ARG A 394 14.14 -8.86 6.17
C ARG A 394 15.21 -7.92 5.64
N LEU A 395 15.03 -7.55 4.36
CA LEU A 395 15.92 -6.64 3.67
C LEU A 395 15.47 -5.18 3.85
N THR A 396 16.37 -4.25 3.59
CA THR A 396 16.06 -2.82 3.53
C THR A 396 16.04 -2.34 2.08
N THR A 397 15.24 -1.31 1.79
CA THR A 397 15.16 -0.68 0.48
C THR A 397 14.83 0.80 0.61
N LEU A 398 14.96 1.53 -0.49
CA LEU A 398 14.46 2.89 -0.64
C LEU A 398 14.00 3.13 -2.08
N ALA A 399 13.14 4.13 -2.27
CA ALA A 399 12.73 4.61 -3.59
C ALA A 399 13.51 5.88 -3.94
N CYS A 400 14.44 5.77 -4.90
CA CYS A 400 15.26 6.88 -5.33
C CYS A 400 14.49 7.78 -6.31
N TYR A 401 14.59 9.08 -6.10
CA TYR A 401 14.18 10.08 -7.08
C TYR A 401 15.02 9.98 -8.35
N ALA A 402 14.37 10.03 -9.51
CA ALA A 402 15.04 9.88 -10.81
C ALA A 402 16.26 10.80 -11.01
N MET A 403 16.13 12.06 -10.57
CA MET A 403 17.18 13.07 -10.78
C MET A 403 18.33 13.02 -9.76
N CYS A 404 18.27 12.17 -8.73
CA CYS A 404 19.39 12.03 -7.80
C CYS A 404 20.60 11.36 -8.47
N GLY A 405 20.36 10.62 -9.54
CA GLY A 405 21.39 9.95 -10.35
C GLY A 405 21.95 8.67 -9.72
N PRO A 406 22.49 7.76 -10.54
CA PRO A 406 22.92 6.42 -10.11
C PRO A 406 24.16 6.42 -9.21
N PHE A 407 24.91 7.53 -9.18
CA PHE A 407 26.12 7.70 -8.38
C PHE A 407 25.87 8.36 -7.01
N ASN A 408 24.62 8.73 -6.70
CA ASN A 408 24.30 9.36 -5.43
C ASN A 408 24.51 8.35 -4.28
N PRO A 409 25.24 8.72 -3.21
CA PRO A 409 25.51 7.82 -2.10
C PRO A 409 24.25 7.20 -1.48
N VAL A 410 23.12 7.92 -1.45
CA VAL A 410 21.87 7.43 -0.86
C VAL A 410 21.40 6.12 -1.54
N ALA A 411 21.62 5.96 -2.85
CA ALA A 411 21.22 4.78 -3.61
C ALA A 411 22.02 3.50 -3.23
N HIS A 412 23.05 3.63 -2.38
CA HIS A 412 23.97 2.54 -2.05
C HIS A 412 23.99 2.18 -0.56
N ILE A 413 23.06 2.69 0.25
CA ILE A 413 23.02 2.44 1.69
C ILE A 413 22.26 1.15 2.03
N THR A 414 21.06 0.98 1.47
CA THR A 414 20.18 -0.16 1.75
C THR A 414 20.59 -1.44 1.00
N ASP A 415 20.08 -2.61 1.40
CA ASP A 415 20.35 -3.88 0.73
C ASP A 415 19.92 -3.87 -0.73
N LEU A 416 18.70 -3.37 -0.99
CA LEU A 416 18.10 -3.24 -2.31
C LEU A 416 18.02 -1.76 -2.69
N VAL A 417 17.98 -1.47 -3.97
CA VAL A 417 17.69 -0.12 -4.47
C VAL A 417 16.54 -0.17 -5.46
N SER A 418 15.67 0.80 -5.40
CA SER A 418 14.58 0.96 -6.36
C SER A 418 14.45 2.40 -6.81
N TRP A 419 13.92 2.60 -8.01
CA TRP A 419 13.88 3.91 -8.64
C TRP A 419 12.46 4.28 -9.05
N ASN A 420 12.11 5.55 -8.79
CA ASN A 420 10.94 6.20 -9.35
C ASN A 420 11.33 6.80 -10.71
N LEU A 421 11.04 6.07 -11.79
CA LEU A 421 11.42 6.48 -13.14
C LEU A 421 10.20 6.64 -14.03
N TYR A 422 10.02 7.83 -14.56
CA TYR A 422 8.90 8.18 -15.43
C TYR A 422 9.38 8.59 -16.83
N LEU A 423 10.39 7.87 -17.35
CA LEU A 423 10.91 8.07 -18.68
C LEU A 423 9.86 7.65 -19.73
N GLY A 424 9.52 8.56 -20.62
CA GLY A 424 8.38 8.43 -21.52
C GLY A 424 7.14 9.19 -21.04
N TRP A 425 7.11 9.65 -19.77
CA TRP A 425 6.06 10.54 -19.26
C TRP A 425 6.61 11.94 -18.93
N TYR A 426 7.40 12.11 -17.88
CA TYR A 426 8.01 13.42 -17.57
C TYR A 426 9.18 13.73 -18.50
N VAL A 427 9.97 12.75 -18.86
CA VAL A 427 11.08 12.86 -19.80
C VAL A 427 10.71 12.15 -21.10
N PRO A 428 10.89 12.76 -22.30
CA PRO A 428 10.57 12.12 -23.56
C PRO A 428 11.52 10.94 -23.85
N GLY A 429 10.95 9.85 -24.40
CA GLY A 429 11.71 8.68 -24.85
C GLY A 429 11.51 7.46 -23.95
N LEU A 430 10.58 6.57 -24.33
CA LEU A 430 10.32 5.30 -23.64
C LEU A 430 11.57 4.40 -23.63
N PHE A 431 12.35 4.39 -24.74
CA PHE A 431 13.58 3.59 -24.89
C PHE A 431 14.67 3.93 -23.85
N LEU A 432 14.59 5.10 -23.23
CA LEU A 432 15.53 5.49 -22.18
C LEU A 432 15.46 4.58 -20.95
N ASN A 433 14.31 3.90 -20.73
CA ASN A 433 14.19 2.90 -19.66
C ASN A 433 15.15 1.72 -19.87
N ASP A 434 15.22 1.17 -21.09
CA ASP A 434 16.17 0.10 -21.41
C ASP A 434 17.62 0.55 -21.25
N LEU A 435 17.94 1.75 -21.74
CA LEU A 435 19.29 2.30 -21.63
C LEU A 435 19.72 2.52 -20.18
N TRP A 436 18.80 3.05 -19.35
CA TRP A 436 19.08 3.32 -17.96
C TRP A 436 19.26 2.02 -17.16
N LEU A 437 18.39 1.01 -17.36
CA LEU A 437 18.50 -0.29 -16.72
C LEU A 437 19.80 -1.00 -17.08
N ASN A 438 20.13 -1.05 -18.36
CA ASN A 438 21.37 -1.66 -18.83
C ASN A 438 22.62 -0.94 -18.31
N PHE A 439 22.59 0.40 -18.28
CA PHE A 439 23.68 1.21 -17.74
C PHE A 439 23.89 0.92 -16.26
N PHE A 440 22.82 1.00 -15.45
CA PHE A 440 22.92 0.76 -14.00
C PHE A 440 23.43 -0.65 -13.69
N HIS A 441 22.90 -1.65 -14.36
CA HIS A 441 23.30 -3.05 -14.16
C HIS A 441 24.75 -3.31 -14.61
N LEU A 442 25.20 -2.62 -15.65
CA LEU A 442 26.61 -2.70 -16.11
C LEU A 442 27.57 -2.09 -15.09
N VAL A 443 27.23 -0.92 -14.53
CA VAL A 443 28.08 -0.20 -13.57
C VAL A 443 28.06 -0.83 -12.18
N TYR A 444 26.88 -1.34 -11.77
CA TYR A 444 26.64 -1.93 -10.44
C TYR A 444 26.08 -3.37 -10.54
N PRO A 445 26.82 -4.34 -11.11
CA PRO A 445 26.30 -5.68 -11.40
C PRO A 445 25.93 -6.51 -10.16
N ASN A 446 26.39 -6.09 -8.98
CA ASN A 446 26.09 -6.74 -7.70
C ASN A 446 25.04 -5.98 -6.87
N ARG A 447 24.44 -4.94 -7.43
CA ARG A 447 23.39 -4.16 -6.78
C ARG A 447 22.03 -4.60 -7.30
N ALA A 448 21.18 -5.12 -6.41
CA ALA A 448 19.83 -5.53 -6.76
C ALA A 448 18.97 -4.29 -7.03
N LEU A 449 18.49 -4.18 -8.27
CA LEU A 449 17.72 -3.03 -8.76
C LEU A 449 16.25 -3.41 -8.96
N GLY A 450 15.34 -2.50 -8.57
CA GLY A 450 13.91 -2.56 -8.84
C GLY A 450 13.33 -1.25 -9.35
N PHE A 451 12.09 -1.31 -9.82
CA PHE A 451 11.26 -0.15 -10.09
C PHE A 451 10.23 0.02 -8.98
N SER A 452 10.40 1.07 -8.17
CA SER A 452 9.44 1.43 -7.13
C SER A 452 8.23 2.18 -7.69
N GLU A 453 8.44 2.97 -8.75
CA GLU A 453 7.37 3.68 -9.43
C GLU A 453 7.66 3.87 -10.92
N TYR A 454 6.63 3.66 -11.73
CA TYR A 454 6.57 4.02 -13.14
C TYR A 454 5.10 4.14 -13.55
N GLY A 455 4.77 5.06 -14.44
CA GLY A 455 3.39 5.28 -14.88
C GLY A 455 3.21 6.51 -15.74
N ALA A 456 2.05 6.63 -16.33
CA ALA A 456 1.58 7.78 -17.10
C ALA A 456 0.14 8.11 -16.70
N GLU A 457 -0.21 9.39 -16.75
CA GLU A 457 -1.60 9.81 -16.53
C GLU A 457 -2.51 9.25 -17.62
N GLY A 458 -3.70 8.81 -17.24
CA GLY A 458 -4.74 8.38 -18.16
C GLY A 458 -6.12 8.66 -17.58
N MET A 459 -6.90 9.48 -18.28
CA MET A 459 -8.27 9.81 -17.90
C MET A 459 -9.25 9.08 -18.84
N PRO A 460 -10.25 8.36 -18.29
CA PRO A 460 -11.17 7.54 -19.09
C PRO A 460 -12.04 8.31 -20.10
N ASN A 461 -12.12 9.62 -19.97
CA ASN A 461 -12.86 10.51 -20.86
C ASN A 461 -11.98 11.22 -21.90
N LEU A 462 -10.65 11.07 -21.84
CA LEU A 462 -9.73 11.70 -22.78
C LEU A 462 -9.19 10.68 -23.77
N HIS A 463 -9.28 11.00 -25.06
CA HIS A 463 -8.97 10.07 -26.14
C HIS A 463 -8.28 10.72 -27.32
N SER A 464 -7.48 9.95 -28.05
CA SER A 464 -6.80 10.40 -29.27
C SER A 464 -6.51 9.25 -30.22
N GLU A 465 -6.72 9.45 -31.51
CA GLU A 465 -6.24 8.54 -32.57
C GLU A 465 -4.71 8.59 -32.72
N HIS A 466 -4.07 9.66 -32.20
CA HIS A 466 -2.63 9.87 -32.21
C HIS A 466 -2.12 10.24 -30.82
N PRO A 467 -2.12 9.28 -29.86
CA PRO A 467 -1.80 9.56 -28.47
C PRO A 467 -0.35 10.01 -28.30
N ARG A 468 -0.16 11.08 -27.52
CA ARG A 468 1.13 11.73 -27.29
C ARG A 468 1.40 11.93 -25.81
N ARG A 469 2.67 11.91 -25.44
CA ARG A 469 3.12 12.23 -24.09
C ARG A 469 2.50 13.56 -23.59
N GLY A 470 1.89 13.51 -22.41
CA GLY A 470 1.28 14.67 -21.75
C GLY A 470 -0.14 15.03 -22.22
N ASP A 471 -0.80 14.19 -23.03
CA ASP A 471 -2.19 14.41 -23.45
C ASP A 471 -3.24 13.80 -22.50
N HIS A 472 -2.79 13.07 -21.48
CA HIS A 472 -3.60 12.37 -20.48
C HIS A 472 -4.64 11.40 -21.06
N THR A 473 -4.48 10.99 -22.32
CA THR A 473 -5.40 10.04 -22.93
C THR A 473 -5.20 8.64 -22.39
N GLU A 474 -6.28 7.88 -22.34
CA GLU A 474 -6.25 6.47 -21.96
C GLU A 474 -5.35 5.66 -22.92
N GLU A 475 -5.35 6.01 -24.21
CA GLU A 475 -4.52 5.39 -25.23
C GLU A 475 -3.02 5.65 -25.02
N TYR A 476 -2.61 6.84 -24.52
CA TYR A 476 -1.21 7.07 -24.21
C TYR A 476 -0.77 6.30 -22.95
N GLN A 477 -1.61 6.25 -21.93
CA GLN A 477 -1.35 5.44 -20.74
C GLN A 477 -1.13 3.97 -21.14
N ALA A 478 -2.01 3.39 -21.94
CA ALA A 478 -1.88 2.03 -22.45
C ALA A 478 -0.58 1.82 -23.24
N LYS A 479 -0.24 2.72 -24.16
CA LYS A 479 0.99 2.70 -24.95
C LYS A 479 2.25 2.74 -24.07
N TYR A 480 2.24 3.58 -23.02
CA TYR A 480 3.33 3.66 -22.06
C TYR A 480 3.54 2.32 -21.35
N HIS A 481 2.47 1.74 -20.82
CA HIS A 481 2.52 0.49 -20.08
C HIS A 481 2.82 -0.73 -20.97
N GLU A 482 2.36 -0.75 -22.24
CA GLU A 482 2.77 -1.77 -23.23
C GLU A 482 4.29 -1.79 -23.42
N TYR A 483 4.91 -0.60 -23.48
CA TYR A 483 6.36 -0.51 -23.60
C TYR A 483 7.06 -1.02 -22.34
N MET A 484 6.58 -0.61 -21.15
CA MET A 484 7.20 -0.96 -19.88
C MET A 484 7.15 -2.45 -19.60
N LEU A 485 6.03 -3.12 -19.87
CA LEU A 485 5.94 -4.58 -19.72
C LEU A 485 6.97 -5.30 -20.59
N ARG A 486 7.07 -4.94 -21.86
CA ARG A 486 8.10 -5.51 -22.77
C ARG A 486 9.53 -5.14 -22.34
N CYS A 487 9.72 -3.95 -21.76
CA CYS A 487 11.01 -3.58 -21.18
C CYS A 487 11.38 -4.51 -20.03
N PHE A 488 10.45 -4.81 -19.13
CA PHE A 488 10.69 -5.70 -17.99
C PHE A 488 10.92 -7.15 -18.43
N ASP A 489 10.24 -7.64 -19.46
CA ASP A 489 10.52 -8.96 -20.05
C ASP A 489 11.96 -9.08 -20.54
N ARG A 490 12.56 -7.98 -21.03
CA ARG A 490 13.98 -7.92 -21.43
C ARG A 490 14.96 -7.82 -20.26
N HIS A 491 14.48 -7.48 -19.04
CA HIS A 491 15.29 -7.26 -17.84
C HIS A 491 14.83 -8.11 -16.64
N PRO A 492 14.78 -9.46 -16.77
CA PRO A 492 14.21 -10.36 -15.77
C PRO A 492 15.02 -10.46 -14.46
N TRP A 493 16.16 -9.81 -14.41
CA TRP A 493 17.03 -9.74 -13.24
C TRP A 493 16.61 -8.69 -12.21
N MET A 494 15.64 -7.83 -12.52
CA MET A 494 15.10 -6.89 -11.53
C MET A 494 14.46 -7.62 -10.37
N TRP A 495 14.65 -7.10 -9.15
CA TRP A 495 14.09 -7.75 -7.98
C TRP A 495 12.58 -7.53 -7.85
N SER A 496 12.06 -6.38 -8.30
CA SER A 496 10.62 -6.11 -8.32
C SER A 496 10.26 -4.95 -9.26
N THR A 497 8.99 -4.90 -9.64
CA THR A 497 8.39 -3.78 -10.36
C THR A 497 7.04 -3.42 -9.75
N HIS A 498 6.80 -2.12 -9.47
CA HIS A 498 5.56 -1.62 -8.90
C HIS A 498 5.00 -0.48 -9.74
N VAL A 499 3.81 -0.69 -10.31
CA VAL A 499 3.10 0.34 -11.06
C VAL A 499 2.71 1.48 -10.13
N TRP A 500 2.96 2.69 -10.54
CA TRP A 500 2.39 3.88 -9.91
C TRP A 500 1.18 4.37 -10.71
N ASN A 501 -0.01 4.08 -10.28
CA ASN A 501 -0.49 3.46 -9.06
C ASN A 501 -1.59 2.45 -9.41
N MET A 502 -2.04 1.63 -8.46
CA MET A 502 -3.22 0.78 -8.69
C MET A 502 -4.47 1.62 -8.91
N PHE A 503 -4.66 2.65 -8.10
CA PHE A 503 -5.82 3.54 -8.13
C PHE A 503 -5.39 4.98 -8.38
N ASP A 504 -6.24 5.77 -9.04
CA ASP A 504 -6.15 7.21 -8.96
C ASP A 504 -6.30 7.63 -7.49
N PHE A 505 -5.65 8.70 -7.08
CA PHE A 505 -5.65 9.16 -5.69
C PHE A 505 -5.58 10.67 -5.60
N ALA A 506 -5.92 11.21 -4.43
CA ALA A 506 -5.92 12.65 -4.21
C ALA A 506 -4.52 13.19 -3.87
N ALA A 507 -4.23 14.31 -4.48
CA ALA A 507 -3.06 15.14 -4.20
C ALA A 507 -3.49 16.58 -4.39
N ASP A 508 -3.96 17.24 -3.35
CA ASP A 508 -4.66 18.53 -3.44
C ASP A 508 -3.86 19.64 -4.13
N ALA A 509 -2.54 19.61 -3.97
CA ALA A 509 -1.64 20.54 -4.64
C ALA A 509 -1.49 20.30 -6.15
N ARG A 510 -2.00 19.17 -6.68
CA ARG A 510 -1.73 18.75 -8.04
C ARG A 510 -2.66 19.42 -9.04
N ASP A 511 -2.07 20.04 -10.07
CA ASP A 511 -2.78 20.58 -11.22
C ASP A 511 -1.92 20.43 -12.48
N GLN A 512 -1.78 19.20 -12.98
CA GLN A 512 -1.02 18.89 -14.21
C GLN A 512 -1.87 18.83 -15.46
N GLY A 513 -3.17 19.04 -15.32
CA GLY A 513 -4.18 18.94 -16.35
C GLY A 513 -5.27 17.94 -15.99
N GLY A 514 -6.46 18.17 -16.52
CA GLY A 514 -7.63 17.36 -16.23
C GLY A 514 -8.37 17.82 -14.98
N GLU A 515 -8.41 16.99 -13.96
CA GLU A 515 -9.11 17.25 -12.71
C GLU A 515 -8.10 17.76 -11.67
N PRO A 516 -8.23 19.00 -11.16
CA PRO A 516 -7.39 19.50 -10.09
C PRO A 516 -7.47 18.62 -8.83
N GLY A 517 -6.40 18.56 -8.05
CA GLY A 517 -6.34 17.77 -6.81
C GLY A 517 -6.20 16.27 -7.03
N MET A 518 -5.98 15.80 -8.28
CA MET A 518 -5.99 14.38 -8.61
C MET A 518 -4.73 13.92 -9.33
N ASN A 519 -4.24 12.73 -8.95
CA ASN A 519 -3.26 11.97 -9.70
C ASN A 519 -3.97 10.84 -10.47
N HIS A 520 -3.90 10.90 -11.81
CA HIS A 520 -4.60 9.96 -12.70
C HIS A 520 -3.70 8.83 -13.24
N LYS A 521 -2.61 8.51 -12.54
CA LYS A 521 -1.74 7.38 -12.94
C LYS A 521 -2.29 6.01 -12.56
N GLY A 522 -3.41 5.95 -11.84
CA GLY A 522 -4.08 4.71 -11.48
C GLY A 522 -4.47 3.87 -12.71
N LEU A 523 -4.45 2.54 -12.53
CA LEU A 523 -5.04 1.59 -13.47
C LEU A 523 -6.57 1.54 -13.35
N VAL A 524 -7.07 1.96 -12.20
CA VAL A 524 -8.50 2.06 -11.85
C VAL A 524 -8.77 3.46 -11.31
N THR A 525 -9.95 4.01 -11.60
CA THR A 525 -10.35 5.35 -11.15
C THR A 525 -10.46 5.44 -9.63
N PHE A 526 -10.39 6.67 -9.09
CA PHE A 526 -10.40 6.95 -7.65
C PHE A 526 -11.64 6.42 -6.92
N ASP A 527 -12.79 6.37 -7.60
CA ASP A 527 -14.05 5.79 -7.10
C ASP A 527 -14.16 4.26 -7.26
N ARG A 528 -13.11 3.59 -7.78
CA ARG A 528 -13.02 2.15 -8.09
C ARG A 528 -14.00 1.65 -9.15
N LYS A 529 -14.74 2.52 -9.84
CA LYS A 529 -15.82 2.12 -10.77
C LYS A 529 -15.33 1.79 -12.17
N THR A 530 -14.21 2.39 -12.60
CA THR A 530 -13.72 2.22 -13.97
C THR A 530 -12.33 1.62 -13.98
N LYS A 531 -12.20 0.42 -14.51
CA LYS A 531 -10.94 -0.17 -14.93
C LYS A 531 -10.55 0.45 -16.27
N LYS A 532 -9.35 1.04 -16.34
CA LYS A 532 -8.82 1.63 -17.58
C LYS A 532 -8.25 0.54 -18.50
N ASP A 533 -7.99 0.82 -19.75
CA ASP A 533 -7.41 -0.16 -20.67
C ASP A 533 -6.07 -0.71 -20.15
N SER A 534 -5.28 0.11 -19.49
CA SER A 534 -4.04 -0.32 -18.84
C SER A 534 -4.25 -1.40 -17.76
N PHE A 535 -5.38 -1.45 -17.06
CA PHE A 535 -5.71 -2.55 -16.15
C PHE A 535 -5.78 -3.89 -16.89
N TYR A 536 -6.51 -3.92 -18.00
CA TYR A 536 -6.66 -5.15 -18.82
C TYR A 536 -5.36 -5.54 -19.52
N LEU A 537 -4.49 -4.57 -19.82
CA LEU A 537 -3.15 -4.85 -20.31
C LEU A 537 -2.33 -5.65 -19.29
N TYR A 538 -2.30 -5.22 -18.02
CA TYR A 538 -1.62 -5.95 -16.96
C TYR A 538 -2.26 -7.29 -16.69
N LYS A 539 -3.60 -7.38 -16.71
CA LYS A 539 -4.32 -8.66 -16.60
C LYS A 539 -3.89 -9.63 -17.70
N ALA A 540 -3.61 -9.15 -18.92
CA ALA A 540 -3.12 -9.99 -20.02
C ALA A 540 -1.73 -10.57 -19.76
N TRP A 541 -0.86 -9.85 -19.03
CA TRP A 541 0.49 -10.31 -18.68
C TRP A 541 0.56 -11.17 -17.43
N TRP A 542 -0.28 -10.87 -16.42
CA TRP A 542 -0.09 -11.38 -15.07
C TRP A 542 -1.14 -12.39 -14.61
N SER A 543 -2.34 -12.36 -15.18
CA SER A 543 -3.44 -13.21 -14.74
C SER A 543 -3.53 -14.50 -15.54
N ASP A 544 -3.80 -15.61 -14.86
CA ASP A 544 -4.13 -16.90 -15.46
C ASP A 544 -5.61 -17.04 -15.82
N GLU A 545 -6.48 -16.12 -15.33
CA GLU A 545 -7.90 -16.09 -15.64
C GLU A 545 -8.11 -15.72 -17.12
N ALA A 546 -8.74 -16.62 -17.89
CA ALA A 546 -9.02 -16.38 -19.29
C ALA A 546 -9.93 -15.16 -19.50
N PHE A 547 -9.55 -14.24 -20.39
CA PHE A 547 -10.34 -13.07 -20.71
C PHE A 547 -10.00 -12.52 -22.12
N VAL A 548 -10.83 -11.61 -22.60
CA VAL A 548 -10.61 -10.77 -23.78
C VAL A 548 -11.18 -9.38 -23.52
N HIS A 549 -10.47 -8.34 -23.95
CA HIS A 549 -10.89 -6.94 -23.78
C HIS A 549 -10.59 -6.11 -25.02
N ILE A 550 -11.61 -5.50 -25.60
CA ILE A 550 -11.46 -4.50 -26.67
C ILE A 550 -11.07 -3.17 -26.03
N CYS A 551 -9.94 -2.61 -26.44
CA CYS A 551 -9.47 -1.32 -25.94
C CYS A 551 -10.23 -0.14 -26.53
N SER A 552 -10.09 1.02 -25.89
CA SER A 552 -10.68 2.29 -26.35
C SER A 552 -12.19 2.27 -26.51
N LYS A 553 -12.91 1.46 -25.72
CA LYS A 553 -14.38 1.38 -25.77
C LYS A 553 -15.09 2.72 -25.49
N ARG A 554 -14.47 3.59 -24.70
CA ARG A 554 -14.97 4.91 -24.35
C ARG A 554 -14.71 5.96 -25.44
N PHE A 555 -13.77 5.67 -26.34
CA PHE A 555 -13.49 6.49 -27.53
C PHE A 555 -14.45 6.10 -28.67
N THR A 556 -15.74 6.34 -28.49
CA THR A 556 -16.78 5.91 -29.45
C THR A 556 -16.79 6.71 -30.75
N ASP A 557 -16.57 8.04 -30.67
CA ASP A 557 -16.59 8.95 -31.82
C ASP A 557 -15.23 8.98 -32.50
N ARG A 558 -15.17 8.54 -33.76
CA ARG A 558 -13.95 8.46 -34.56
C ARG A 558 -14.05 9.26 -35.84
N THR A 559 -12.99 9.93 -36.24
CA THR A 559 -12.94 10.73 -37.45
C THR A 559 -12.32 10.01 -38.64
N ALA A 560 -11.56 8.96 -38.40
CA ALA A 560 -10.97 8.15 -39.46
C ALA A 560 -11.98 7.23 -40.14
N SER A 561 -11.78 6.91 -41.42
CA SER A 561 -12.58 5.92 -42.16
C SER A 561 -12.14 4.47 -41.98
N GLU A 562 -10.98 4.29 -41.36
CA GLU A 562 -10.43 3.02 -40.86
C GLU A 562 -9.82 3.27 -39.50
N ILE A 563 -10.15 2.48 -38.52
CA ILE A 563 -9.61 2.58 -37.15
C ILE A 563 -8.75 1.38 -36.80
N GLU A 564 -7.71 1.63 -36.02
CA GLU A 564 -6.96 0.59 -35.36
C GLU A 564 -7.68 0.20 -34.07
N VAL A 565 -8.00 -1.07 -33.92
CA VAL A 565 -8.64 -1.64 -32.73
C VAL A 565 -7.65 -2.60 -32.06
N LYS A 566 -7.24 -2.27 -30.83
CA LYS A 566 -6.45 -3.18 -30.00
C LYS A 566 -7.35 -4.06 -29.15
N VAL A 567 -6.93 -5.28 -28.94
CA VAL A 567 -7.56 -6.25 -28.06
C VAL A 567 -6.52 -6.83 -27.14
N TYR A 568 -6.76 -6.76 -25.83
CA TYR A 568 -5.93 -7.41 -24.84
C TYR A 568 -6.50 -8.76 -24.42
N SER A 569 -5.67 -9.78 -24.36
CA SER A 569 -6.06 -11.12 -23.95
C SER A 569 -4.85 -11.94 -23.52
N ASN A 570 -5.01 -12.85 -22.56
CA ASN A 570 -4.03 -13.87 -22.22
C ASN A 570 -4.25 -15.18 -23.03
N GLN A 571 -5.21 -15.18 -23.97
CA GLN A 571 -5.46 -16.30 -24.87
C GLN A 571 -4.61 -16.14 -26.15
N LYS A 572 -4.15 -17.27 -26.72
CA LYS A 572 -3.25 -17.26 -27.87
C LYS A 572 -3.91 -16.84 -29.18
N THR A 573 -5.22 -16.98 -29.30
CA THR A 573 -5.94 -16.67 -30.53
C THR A 573 -7.13 -15.78 -30.23
N VAL A 574 -7.26 -14.69 -30.97
CA VAL A 574 -8.36 -13.73 -30.88
C VAL A 574 -8.99 -13.54 -32.26
N ALA A 575 -10.29 -13.77 -32.36
CA ALA A 575 -11.09 -13.46 -33.53
C ALA A 575 -11.89 -12.16 -33.32
N LEU A 576 -11.92 -11.27 -34.32
CA LEU A 576 -12.71 -10.05 -34.30
C LEU A 576 -13.84 -10.13 -35.33
N PHE A 577 -15.03 -9.78 -34.90
CA PHE A 577 -16.26 -9.71 -35.70
C PHE A 577 -16.74 -8.25 -35.76
N ALA A 578 -17.24 -7.83 -36.92
CA ALA A 578 -17.91 -6.56 -37.09
C ALA A 578 -19.35 -6.84 -37.60
N ASP A 579 -20.36 -6.34 -36.92
CA ASP A 579 -21.79 -6.54 -37.21
C ASP A 579 -22.16 -8.02 -37.43
N GLY A 580 -21.56 -8.90 -36.63
CA GLY A 580 -21.77 -10.35 -36.68
C GLY A 580 -20.93 -11.10 -37.72
N GLN A 581 -20.16 -10.42 -38.57
CA GLN A 581 -19.31 -11.05 -39.57
C GLN A 581 -17.86 -11.08 -39.08
N LYS A 582 -17.20 -12.25 -39.17
CA LYS A 582 -15.76 -12.39 -38.81
C LYS A 582 -14.91 -11.61 -39.81
N ILE A 583 -14.18 -10.63 -39.35
CA ILE A 583 -13.29 -9.79 -40.17
C ILE A 583 -11.84 -10.24 -40.12
N ALA A 584 -11.36 -10.76 -39.00
CA ALA A 584 -10.00 -11.25 -38.86
C ALA A 584 -9.85 -12.18 -37.66
N GLU A 585 -8.77 -12.97 -37.69
CA GLU A 585 -8.29 -13.76 -36.56
C GLU A 585 -6.77 -13.62 -36.48
N GLN A 586 -6.25 -13.46 -35.28
CA GLN A 586 -4.81 -13.36 -35.04
C GLN A 586 -4.38 -14.35 -33.97
N THR A 587 -3.20 -14.90 -34.13
CA THR A 587 -2.51 -15.69 -33.12
C THR A 587 -1.29 -14.89 -32.64
N GLY A 588 -1.14 -14.75 -31.34
CA GLY A 588 -0.11 -13.94 -30.73
C GLY A 588 -0.14 -14.02 -29.20
N GLU A 589 0.40 -13.03 -28.56
CA GLU A 589 0.44 -12.93 -27.11
C GLU A 589 0.05 -11.52 -26.66
N HIS A 590 -0.85 -11.43 -25.69
CA HIS A 590 -1.24 -10.24 -24.92
C HIS A 590 -1.90 -9.11 -25.71
N VAL A 591 -1.35 -8.69 -26.86
CA VAL A 591 -1.81 -7.53 -27.64
C VAL A 591 -2.09 -7.93 -29.07
N PHE A 592 -3.34 -7.80 -29.50
CA PHE A 592 -3.80 -8.08 -30.85
C PHE A 592 -4.30 -6.79 -31.50
N THR A 593 -3.91 -6.51 -32.74
CA THR A 593 -4.22 -5.25 -33.42
C THR A 593 -4.91 -5.51 -34.73
N PHE A 594 -6.11 -4.95 -34.90
CA PHE A 594 -6.96 -5.13 -36.06
C PHE A 594 -7.22 -3.79 -36.74
N LYS A 595 -7.34 -3.80 -38.08
CA LYS A 595 -7.82 -2.67 -38.86
C LYS A 595 -9.29 -2.88 -39.18
N VAL A 596 -10.11 -1.91 -38.84
CA VAL A 596 -11.57 -1.98 -38.99
C VAL A 596 -12.05 -0.81 -39.82
N PRO A 597 -12.69 -1.04 -41.02
CA PRO A 597 -13.35 0.02 -41.77
C PRO A 597 -14.51 0.63 -40.98
N LEU A 598 -14.62 1.96 -40.99
CA LEU A 598 -15.63 2.68 -40.23
C LEU A 598 -16.37 3.68 -41.17
N ASN A 599 -17.54 3.27 -41.69
CA ASN A 599 -18.35 4.07 -42.60
C ASN A 599 -19.69 4.56 -42.00
N GLY A 600 -19.90 4.34 -40.72
CA GLY A 600 -21.08 4.66 -39.95
C GLY A 600 -20.91 4.18 -38.53
N GLU A 601 -21.91 3.52 -37.97
CA GLU A 601 -21.79 2.79 -36.72
C GLU A 601 -21.35 1.34 -36.98
N VAL A 602 -20.48 0.81 -36.16
CA VAL A 602 -20.03 -0.60 -36.19
C VAL A 602 -20.08 -1.17 -34.78
N LYS A 603 -20.59 -2.39 -34.64
CA LYS A 603 -20.53 -3.18 -33.40
C LYS A 603 -19.47 -4.24 -33.57
N LEU A 604 -18.48 -4.19 -32.71
CA LEU A 604 -17.40 -5.15 -32.67
C LEU A 604 -17.63 -6.19 -31.56
N GLN A 605 -17.19 -7.42 -31.86
CA GLN A 605 -17.13 -8.52 -30.90
C GLN A 605 -15.78 -9.19 -31.04
N ALA A 606 -15.02 -9.22 -29.95
CA ALA A 606 -13.80 -10.01 -29.83
C ALA A 606 -14.11 -11.32 -29.13
N VAL A 607 -13.56 -12.41 -29.65
CA VAL A 607 -13.74 -13.77 -29.14
C VAL A 607 -12.38 -14.41 -28.93
N ALA A 608 -12.12 -14.93 -27.74
CA ALA A 608 -10.90 -15.65 -27.39
C ALA A 608 -11.24 -16.87 -26.52
N GLY A 609 -11.22 -18.07 -27.10
CA GLY A 609 -11.77 -19.25 -26.44
C GLY A 609 -13.28 -19.09 -26.17
N GLU A 610 -13.68 -19.21 -24.91
CA GLU A 610 -15.06 -18.99 -24.45
C GLU A 610 -15.32 -17.54 -24.04
N CYS A 611 -14.29 -16.68 -24.00
CA CYS A 611 -14.40 -15.29 -23.59
C CYS A 611 -14.88 -14.43 -24.74
N ILE A 612 -15.80 -13.50 -24.45
CA ILE A 612 -16.38 -12.59 -25.41
C ILE A 612 -16.39 -11.19 -24.82
N ASP A 613 -16.04 -10.20 -25.65
CA ASP A 613 -16.14 -8.79 -25.31
C ASP A 613 -16.68 -7.98 -26.50
N THR A 614 -17.39 -6.90 -26.21
CA THR A 614 -18.05 -6.09 -27.24
C THR A 614 -17.76 -4.60 -27.07
N ALA A 615 -17.73 -3.89 -28.21
CA ALA A 615 -17.61 -2.44 -28.27
C ALA A 615 -18.37 -1.87 -29.45
N SER A 616 -18.75 -0.60 -29.42
CA SER A 616 -19.38 0.11 -30.54
C SER A 616 -18.58 1.38 -30.84
N PHE A 617 -18.38 1.64 -32.14
CA PHE A 617 -17.71 2.83 -32.63
C PHE A 617 -18.56 3.46 -33.72
N ARG A 618 -18.49 4.80 -33.86
CA ARG A 618 -19.20 5.52 -34.91
C ARG A 618 -18.31 6.53 -35.61
N LYS A 619 -18.49 6.64 -36.91
CA LYS A 619 -17.86 7.67 -37.72
C LYS A 619 -18.55 9.01 -37.47
N VAL A 620 -17.76 10.03 -37.22
CA VAL A 620 -18.21 11.44 -37.10
C VAL A 620 -17.34 12.32 -37.98
N ASP A 621 -17.92 13.44 -38.45
CA ASP A 621 -17.19 14.35 -39.33
C ASP A 621 -16.20 15.25 -38.58
N THR A 622 -16.49 15.56 -37.32
CA THR A 622 -15.66 16.44 -36.48
C THR A 622 -15.27 15.74 -35.18
N PRO A 623 -14.03 15.93 -34.71
CA PRO A 623 -13.59 15.35 -33.45
C PRO A 623 -14.46 15.83 -32.27
N ASN A 624 -14.81 14.92 -31.38
CA ASN A 624 -15.50 15.28 -30.14
C ASN A 624 -14.56 16.12 -29.24
N PRO A 625 -14.91 17.39 -28.94
CA PRO A 625 -14.05 18.26 -28.14
C PRO A 625 -13.89 17.80 -26.70
N GLY A 626 -14.81 16.98 -26.15
CA GLY A 626 -14.75 16.41 -24.81
C GLY A 626 -13.62 15.40 -24.61
N TYR A 627 -13.01 14.89 -25.70
CA TYR A 627 -11.88 13.98 -25.64
C TYR A 627 -10.50 14.64 -25.44
N LYS A 628 -10.46 15.97 -25.48
CA LYS A 628 -9.20 16.71 -25.36
C LYS A 628 -9.01 17.30 -23.98
N LEU A 629 -7.79 17.15 -23.47
CA LEU A 629 -7.38 17.80 -22.23
C LEU A 629 -7.56 19.32 -22.34
N VAL A 630 -8.32 19.88 -21.40
CA VAL A 630 -8.38 21.33 -21.19
C VAL A 630 -7.18 21.71 -20.32
N LYS A 631 -6.20 22.36 -20.91
CA LYS A 631 -5.01 22.83 -20.15
C LYS A 631 -5.43 23.90 -19.16
N THR A 632 -5.15 23.67 -17.89
CA THR A 632 -5.30 24.67 -16.85
C THR A 632 -4.19 25.73 -16.99
N LYS A 633 -4.44 26.93 -16.49
CA LYS A 633 -3.44 28.00 -16.44
C LYS A 633 -2.61 27.95 -15.15
N SER A 634 -2.82 26.94 -14.34
CA SER A 634 -2.15 26.81 -13.07
C SER A 634 -0.65 26.65 -13.23
N LYS A 635 0.08 27.34 -12.36
CA LYS A 635 1.53 27.19 -12.19
C LYS A 635 1.84 26.32 -10.95
N SER A 636 0.85 25.61 -10.43
CA SER A 636 1.06 24.84 -9.20
C SER A 636 2.18 23.82 -9.40
N ALA A 637 3.12 23.84 -8.48
CA ALA A 637 4.12 22.79 -8.38
C ALA A 637 3.41 21.51 -7.88
N ASN A 638 3.73 20.37 -8.47
CA ASN A 638 3.18 19.06 -8.05
C ASN A 638 3.67 18.60 -6.69
N TRP A 639 4.41 19.42 -6.01
CA TRP A 639 5.10 19.11 -4.77
C TRP A 639 4.87 20.25 -3.78
N VAL A 640 4.20 19.99 -2.73
CA VAL A 640 4.04 20.94 -1.62
C VAL A 640 4.45 20.30 -0.33
#